data_383d3bb81b8659b946256a400097e7f2
#
_entry.id   383d3bb81b8659b946256a400097e7f2
#
_cell.length_a   1.000
_cell.length_b   1.000
_cell.length_c   1.000
_cell.angle_alpha   90.00
_cell.angle_beta   90.00
_cell.angle_gamma   90.00
#
_symmetry.space_group_name_H-M   'P 1'
#
loop_
_entity.id
_entity.type
_entity.pdbx_description
1 polymer ?
#
loop_
_entity_poly.entity_id
_entity_poly.type
_entity_poly.pdbx_seq_one_letter_code
_entity_poly.pdbx_strand_id
1 'polypeptide(L)'
;HSALLDAAVKSLAELAELPTDRLAIEAVGGFGRRELFPYSDIDLLVLLEDEAGEDPILAEHLTAFLSALWELGLTVGAAVRTRTEFTVEAGKDVSIATTYLESRLLLGSARLYYDAKDDFFAALDARAFFRDKMLELKRRHQKFDDTPYALEPNLKESPGGLRDLQVFLWCARAAGLADSVEAMHRADLITEREMHPIRQCYEFLKTIRIELHLLAKRDEDRLLFDVQEELASRLGYRATGLMRASEALMKRYYWHAKSVVQMSIIQLQTISDRLFGGSSRATPLRLESAFLARGDEMDIVAENIYETDPNAILRTFLVFATHPELTRFSTRLLRALWHAAPEIGPAYRDNLRNQATFLEILKLEKGADDALVMMNAWAILGRMLPAWRHVVGQMQHDLYHIYTVDQHSLLVVKNLCRLRRSEHAHEYPLCTQLMTALPNSWRLIVAGLFHDIGKGLGGGHEVIGAEKSDAFCRRFGLSEPDREFIHFLVLKHLVMSRVAQKEDISDPSVVERFVELVGTKERLDALYLLTTADIRATSPKVWTPWKAGLLETLYKSAVERLNGSEAEKSVTSIIDDRRARAAALVHGVTDATREKFWKELNLVYFMRHSAEEIAWHAEMLAERADSPDPVVRVKRGTAEG
;
A
#
# COMPACT_ATOMS: atom_id res chain seq x y z
N HIS A 1 19.04 29.71 -3.11
CA HIS A 1 19.80 28.98 -4.14
C HIS A 1 19.45 29.50 -5.54
N SER A 2 18.18 29.46 -5.99
CA SER A 2 17.78 29.93 -7.33
C SER A 2 18.21 31.39 -7.62
N ALA A 3 18.08 32.31 -6.66
CA ALA A 3 18.49 33.72 -6.86
C ALA A 3 20.00 33.89 -7.09
N LEU A 4 20.82 33.05 -6.42
CA LEU A 4 22.29 33.06 -6.65
C LEU A 4 22.61 32.58 -8.07
N LEU A 5 21.92 31.53 -8.52
CA LEU A 5 22.10 31.00 -9.87
C LEU A 5 21.54 31.91 -10.94
N ASP A 6 20.42 32.62 -10.68
CA ASP A 6 19.95 33.70 -11.57
C ASP A 6 21.05 34.74 -11.81
N ALA A 7 21.76 35.15 -10.74
CA ALA A 7 22.86 36.11 -10.86
C ALA A 7 24.06 35.52 -11.63
N ALA A 8 24.46 34.27 -11.32
CA ALA A 8 25.57 33.61 -12.00
C ALA A 8 25.32 33.46 -13.51
N VAL A 9 24.11 33.00 -13.89
CA VAL A 9 23.72 32.86 -15.31
C VAL A 9 23.80 34.21 -16.04
N LYS A 10 23.33 35.30 -15.40
CA LYS A 10 23.39 36.65 -15.99
C LYS A 10 24.84 37.12 -16.19
N SER A 11 25.68 36.98 -15.16
CA SER A 11 27.09 37.39 -15.26
C SER A 11 27.86 36.59 -16.31
N LEU A 12 27.61 35.29 -16.43
CA LEU A 12 28.26 34.47 -17.46
C LEU A 12 27.76 34.80 -18.86
N ALA A 13 26.48 35.13 -19.03
CA ALA A 13 25.96 35.61 -20.31
C ALA A 13 26.59 36.93 -20.76
N GLU A 14 26.85 37.87 -19.83
CA GLU A 14 27.57 39.09 -20.07
C GLU A 14 29.03 38.83 -20.46
N LEU A 15 29.73 37.92 -19.74
CA LEU A 15 31.11 37.54 -20.04
C LEU A 15 31.25 36.84 -21.40
N ALA A 16 30.25 36.07 -21.81
CA ALA A 16 30.19 35.40 -23.11
C ALA A 16 29.70 36.34 -24.24
N GLU A 17 29.50 37.63 -23.96
CA GLU A 17 29.06 38.66 -24.91
C GLU A 17 27.79 38.24 -25.71
N LEU A 18 26.81 37.59 -25.02
CA LEU A 18 25.59 37.15 -25.68
C LEU A 18 24.74 38.34 -26.17
N PRO A 19 24.26 38.35 -27.43
CA PRO A 19 23.43 39.42 -27.98
C PRO A 19 21.98 39.30 -27.42
N THR A 20 21.74 39.99 -26.30
CA THR A 20 20.49 39.94 -25.53
C THR A 20 19.27 40.52 -26.23
N ASP A 21 19.42 41.15 -27.36
CA ASP A 21 18.34 41.67 -28.22
C ASP A 21 17.76 40.60 -29.17
N ARG A 22 18.54 39.57 -29.51
CA ARG A 22 18.17 38.52 -30.48
C ARG A 22 17.84 37.17 -29.84
N LEU A 23 17.99 37.04 -28.53
CA LEU A 23 17.71 35.83 -27.78
C LEU A 23 17.04 36.13 -26.43
N ALA A 24 16.43 35.09 -25.85
CA ALA A 24 15.98 35.10 -24.46
C ALA A 24 16.48 33.83 -23.76
N ILE A 25 17.11 33.97 -22.59
CA ILE A 25 17.49 32.85 -21.73
C ILE A 25 16.42 32.68 -20.66
N GLU A 26 15.85 31.48 -20.61
CA GLU A 26 14.77 31.13 -19.70
C GLU A 26 15.23 30.03 -18.74
N ALA A 27 14.88 30.18 -17.47
CA ALA A 27 14.90 29.10 -16.51
C ALA A 27 13.65 28.24 -16.71
N VAL A 28 13.79 26.92 -16.75
CA VAL A 28 12.67 26.01 -16.93
C VAL A 28 12.66 24.94 -15.82
N GLY A 29 11.62 24.11 -15.76
CA GLY A 29 11.49 23.09 -14.75
C GLY A 29 11.59 23.61 -13.30
N GLY A 30 12.37 22.95 -12.45
CA GLY A 30 12.62 23.36 -11.07
C GLY A 30 13.24 24.75 -10.96
N PHE A 31 14.12 25.13 -11.88
CA PHE A 31 14.72 26.44 -11.93
C PHE A 31 13.71 27.52 -12.34
N GLY A 32 12.84 27.21 -13.28
CA GLY A 32 11.73 28.09 -13.68
C GLY A 32 10.80 28.43 -12.52
N ARG A 33 10.43 27.45 -11.70
CA ARG A 33 9.61 27.61 -10.49
C ARG A 33 10.35 28.30 -9.33
N ARG A 34 11.65 28.59 -9.43
CA ARG A 34 12.53 29.03 -8.34
C ARG A 34 12.65 28.01 -7.20
N GLU A 35 12.63 26.74 -7.54
CA GLU A 35 12.62 25.60 -6.61
C GLU A 35 13.79 24.66 -6.87
N LEU A 36 15.00 25.19 -6.97
CA LEU A 36 16.19 24.37 -7.02
C LEU A 36 16.53 23.83 -5.63
N PHE A 37 16.62 22.52 -5.55
CA PHE A 37 17.12 21.82 -4.39
C PHE A 37 18.65 21.74 -4.40
N PRO A 38 19.31 21.44 -3.27
CA PRO A 38 20.74 21.13 -3.28
C PRO A 38 21.04 20.02 -4.29
N TYR A 39 22.10 20.19 -5.08
CA TYR A 39 22.54 19.26 -6.11
C TYR A 39 21.56 19.03 -7.28
N SER A 40 20.48 19.83 -7.40
CA SER A 40 19.59 19.76 -8.57
C SER A 40 20.24 20.28 -9.81
N ASP A 41 19.89 19.70 -10.95
CA ASP A 41 20.26 20.20 -12.27
C ASP A 41 19.67 21.60 -12.52
N ILE A 42 20.34 22.36 -13.35
CA ILE A 42 19.88 23.67 -13.84
C ILE A 42 19.36 23.45 -15.26
N ASP A 43 18.06 23.62 -15.44
CA ASP A 43 17.44 23.51 -16.75
C ASP A 43 17.28 24.90 -17.37
N LEU A 44 17.90 25.11 -18.54
CA LEU A 44 17.87 26.34 -19.32
C LEU A 44 17.24 26.11 -20.69
N LEU A 45 16.45 27.05 -21.12
CA LEU A 45 16.01 27.18 -22.50
C LEU A 45 16.55 28.49 -23.08
N VAL A 46 17.26 28.37 -24.18
CA VAL A 46 17.71 29.52 -24.99
C VAL A 46 16.74 29.62 -26.17
N LEU A 47 15.94 30.67 -26.14
CA LEU A 47 15.00 30.98 -27.21
C LEU A 47 15.65 31.98 -28.16
N LEU A 48 15.59 31.70 -29.46
CA LEU A 48 16.16 32.50 -30.54
C LEU A 48 15.05 33.06 -31.45
N GLU A 49 15.29 34.22 -32.05
CA GLU A 49 14.53 34.60 -33.25
C GLU A 49 14.78 33.59 -34.38
N ASP A 50 13.80 33.37 -35.26
CA ASP A 50 13.91 32.34 -36.29
C ASP A 50 15.10 32.53 -37.23
N GLU A 51 15.43 33.77 -37.58
CA GLU A 51 16.58 34.12 -38.41
C GLU A 51 17.93 33.94 -37.69
N ALA A 52 17.93 33.88 -36.36
CA ALA A 52 19.13 33.71 -35.55
C ALA A 52 19.57 32.28 -35.38
N GLY A 53 18.71 31.29 -35.74
CA GLY A 53 18.98 29.86 -35.55
C GLY A 53 20.16 29.31 -36.35
N GLU A 54 20.53 29.96 -37.48
CA GLU A 54 21.62 29.54 -38.36
C GLU A 54 22.86 30.45 -38.24
N ASP A 55 22.91 31.37 -37.27
CA ASP A 55 24.01 32.31 -37.08
C ASP A 55 25.22 31.62 -36.40
N PRO A 56 26.36 31.43 -37.12
CA PRO A 56 27.52 30.74 -36.58
C PRO A 56 28.23 31.51 -35.46
N ILE A 57 28.18 32.85 -35.47
CA ILE A 57 28.79 33.67 -34.44
C ILE A 57 27.99 33.53 -33.13
N LEU A 58 26.67 33.56 -33.23
CA LEU A 58 25.83 33.34 -32.08
C LEU A 58 26.02 31.93 -31.49
N ALA A 59 26.18 30.91 -32.33
CA ALA A 59 26.47 29.52 -31.90
C ALA A 59 27.79 29.43 -31.13
N GLU A 60 28.83 30.18 -31.52
CA GLU A 60 30.12 30.27 -30.82
C GLU A 60 29.95 30.89 -29.41
N HIS A 61 29.27 32.04 -29.31
CA HIS A 61 28.97 32.68 -28.02
C HIS A 61 28.14 31.81 -27.10
N LEU A 62 27.11 31.11 -27.63
CA LEU A 62 26.30 30.16 -26.86
C LEU A 62 27.12 28.98 -26.35
N THR A 63 28.03 28.47 -27.20
CA THR A 63 28.94 27.37 -26.79
C THR A 63 29.87 27.84 -25.68
N ALA A 64 30.44 29.03 -25.75
CA ALA A 64 31.27 29.59 -24.70
C ALA A 64 30.48 29.77 -23.38
N PHE A 65 29.27 30.31 -23.47
CA PHE A 65 28.37 30.45 -22.32
C PHE A 65 28.04 29.12 -21.63
N LEU A 66 27.63 28.13 -22.39
CA LEU A 66 27.28 26.80 -21.84
C LEU A 66 28.51 26.08 -21.26
N SER A 67 29.67 26.24 -21.93
CA SER A 67 30.93 25.69 -21.41
C SER A 67 31.32 26.31 -20.06
N ALA A 68 31.17 27.61 -19.94
CA ALA A 68 31.45 28.31 -18.69
C ALA A 68 30.54 27.88 -17.53
N LEU A 69 29.28 27.57 -17.81
CA LEU A 69 28.36 26.96 -16.81
C LEU A 69 28.83 25.58 -16.36
N TRP A 70 29.30 24.73 -17.27
CA TRP A 70 29.83 23.40 -16.92
C TRP A 70 31.17 23.50 -16.15
N GLU A 71 32.04 24.44 -16.52
CA GLU A 71 33.30 24.67 -15.80
C GLU A 71 33.11 25.10 -14.34
N LEU A 72 31.96 25.70 -14.00
CA LEU A 72 31.58 25.99 -12.60
C LEU A 72 31.18 24.74 -11.83
N GLY A 73 31.20 23.56 -12.45
CA GLY A 73 30.80 22.30 -11.83
C GLY A 73 29.27 22.16 -11.67
N LEU A 74 28.50 22.91 -12.44
CA LEU A 74 27.05 22.85 -12.44
C LEU A 74 26.59 21.76 -13.43
N THR A 75 25.60 20.96 -13.02
CA THR A 75 24.90 20.06 -13.94
C THR A 75 23.84 20.88 -14.68
N VAL A 76 24.07 21.13 -15.97
CA VAL A 76 23.21 22.01 -16.79
C VAL A 76 22.58 21.20 -17.92
N GLY A 77 21.25 21.12 -17.92
CA GLY A 77 20.44 20.77 -19.07
C GLY A 77 20.13 22.05 -19.87
N ALA A 78 20.52 22.10 -21.14
CA ALA A 78 20.21 23.22 -21.99
C ALA A 78 19.55 22.78 -23.29
N ALA A 79 18.49 23.50 -23.67
CA ALA A 79 17.87 23.38 -24.98
C ALA A 79 17.95 24.72 -25.71
N VAL A 80 18.31 24.70 -26.98
CA VAL A 80 18.27 25.89 -27.85
C VAL A 80 17.16 25.67 -28.86
N ARG A 81 16.26 26.66 -28.99
CA ARG A 81 15.10 26.57 -29.89
C ARG A 81 14.83 27.91 -30.52
N THR A 82 14.42 27.93 -31.77
CA THR A 82 13.83 29.13 -32.36
C THR A 82 12.38 29.31 -31.88
N ARG A 83 11.78 30.46 -32.07
CA ARG A 83 10.39 30.75 -31.72
C ARG A 83 9.43 29.78 -32.36
N THR A 84 9.61 29.46 -33.63
CA THR A 84 8.78 28.45 -34.34
C THR A 84 8.99 27.06 -33.78
N GLU A 85 10.22 26.62 -33.54
CA GLU A 85 10.50 25.30 -32.93
C GLU A 85 9.91 25.16 -31.53
N PHE A 86 9.94 26.24 -30.71
CA PHE A 86 9.36 26.25 -29.38
C PHE A 86 7.89 25.81 -29.38
N THR A 87 7.08 26.39 -30.27
CA THR A 87 5.67 26.03 -30.38
C THR A 87 5.44 24.62 -30.96
N VAL A 88 6.21 24.24 -32.01
CA VAL A 88 6.09 22.95 -32.67
C VAL A 88 6.48 21.78 -31.74
N GLU A 89 7.60 21.91 -31.00
CA GLU A 89 8.06 20.84 -30.10
C GLU A 89 7.13 20.66 -28.90
N ALA A 90 6.55 21.73 -28.37
CA ALA A 90 5.55 21.65 -27.32
C ALA A 90 4.31 20.83 -27.72
N GLY A 91 3.93 20.85 -29.00
CA GLY A 91 2.82 20.07 -29.52
C GLY A 91 3.09 18.56 -29.67
N LYS A 92 4.36 18.15 -29.64
CA LYS A 92 4.78 16.75 -29.85
C LYS A 92 4.91 15.96 -28.54
N ASP A 93 5.28 16.62 -27.44
CA ASP A 93 5.58 15.96 -26.18
C ASP A 93 5.04 16.78 -24.99
N VAL A 94 4.22 16.13 -24.16
CA VAL A 94 3.62 16.73 -22.97
C VAL A 94 4.66 17.15 -21.93
N SER A 95 5.84 16.49 -21.91
CA SER A 95 6.94 16.86 -21.00
C SER A 95 7.57 18.17 -21.44
N ILE A 96 7.77 18.38 -22.74
CA ILE A 96 8.26 19.64 -23.32
C ILE A 96 7.25 20.75 -23.06
N ALA A 97 5.96 20.52 -23.33
CA ALA A 97 4.90 21.47 -23.03
C ALA A 97 4.87 21.84 -21.53
N THR A 98 5.08 20.88 -20.64
CA THR A 98 5.17 21.11 -19.19
C THR A 98 6.36 22.02 -18.85
N THR A 99 7.52 21.78 -19.46
CA THR A 99 8.73 22.57 -19.27
C THR A 99 8.49 24.03 -19.68
N TYR A 100 7.80 24.24 -20.79
CA TYR A 100 7.47 25.59 -21.27
C TYR A 100 6.40 26.30 -20.43
N LEU A 101 5.44 25.57 -19.86
CA LEU A 101 4.52 26.13 -18.86
C LEU A 101 5.25 26.78 -17.69
N GLU A 102 6.37 26.21 -17.27
CA GLU A 102 7.16 26.66 -16.12
C GLU A 102 8.26 27.63 -16.46
N SER A 103 8.45 28.01 -17.75
CA SER A 103 9.54 28.87 -18.16
C SER A 103 9.41 30.27 -17.56
N ARG A 104 10.56 30.82 -17.20
CA ARG A 104 10.74 32.15 -16.61
C ARG A 104 11.93 32.86 -17.24
N LEU A 105 11.71 34.06 -17.77
CA LEU A 105 12.78 34.86 -18.35
C LEU A 105 13.85 35.18 -17.29
N LEU A 106 15.11 34.88 -17.59
CA LEU A 106 16.28 35.31 -16.82
C LEU A 106 16.90 36.59 -17.36
N LEU A 107 17.17 36.60 -18.67
CA LEU A 107 17.74 37.73 -19.37
C LEU A 107 17.43 37.65 -20.87
N GLY A 108 17.67 38.74 -21.58
CA GLY A 108 17.47 38.83 -23.02
C GLY A 108 16.18 39.55 -23.43
N SER A 109 15.73 39.30 -24.65
CA SER A 109 14.57 39.95 -25.25
C SER A 109 13.26 39.55 -24.58
N ALA A 110 12.72 40.45 -23.75
CA ALA A 110 11.41 40.25 -23.12
C ALA A 110 10.28 40.12 -24.18
N ARG A 111 10.41 40.87 -25.30
CA ARG A 111 9.45 40.77 -26.39
C ARG A 111 9.44 39.36 -26.99
N LEU A 112 10.60 38.82 -27.35
CA LEU A 112 10.72 37.47 -27.91
C LEU A 112 10.12 36.44 -26.95
N TYR A 113 10.42 36.53 -25.65
CA TYR A 113 9.88 35.66 -24.62
C TYR A 113 8.35 35.71 -24.56
N TYR A 114 7.75 36.89 -24.46
CA TYR A 114 6.29 37.02 -24.35
C TYR A 114 5.57 36.60 -25.64
N ASP A 115 6.10 37.00 -26.81
CA ASP A 115 5.55 36.60 -28.09
C ASP A 115 5.54 35.08 -28.27
N ALA A 116 6.62 34.38 -27.89
CA ALA A 116 6.69 32.92 -27.96
C ALA A 116 5.75 32.26 -26.95
N LYS A 117 5.57 32.83 -25.76
CA LYS A 117 4.59 32.36 -24.78
C LYS A 117 3.18 32.52 -25.28
N ASP A 118 2.85 33.63 -25.91
CA ASP A 118 1.51 33.84 -26.48
C ASP A 118 1.23 32.85 -27.61
N ASP A 119 2.19 32.59 -28.51
CA ASP A 119 2.08 31.58 -29.56
C ASP A 119 1.90 30.18 -28.97
N PHE A 120 2.67 29.83 -27.93
CA PHE A 120 2.57 28.57 -27.24
C PHE A 120 1.16 28.38 -26.63
N PHE A 121 0.66 29.35 -25.86
CA PHE A 121 -0.66 29.25 -25.25
C PHE A 121 -1.79 29.24 -26.27
N ALA A 122 -1.63 29.97 -27.40
CA ALA A 122 -2.60 29.94 -28.49
C ALA A 122 -2.68 28.57 -29.20
N ALA A 123 -1.53 27.86 -29.28
CA ALA A 123 -1.45 26.52 -29.90
C ALA A 123 -1.77 25.36 -28.93
N LEU A 124 -1.75 25.60 -27.62
CA LEU A 124 -1.88 24.56 -26.60
C LEU A 124 -3.32 24.02 -26.52
N ASP A 125 -3.54 22.75 -26.88
CA ASP A 125 -4.79 22.05 -26.58
C ASP A 125 -4.81 21.60 -25.12
N ALA A 126 -5.46 22.35 -24.25
CA ALA A 126 -5.58 22.07 -22.82
C ALA A 126 -6.24 20.72 -22.52
N ARG A 127 -7.17 20.25 -23.38
CA ARG A 127 -7.84 18.97 -23.20
C ARG A 127 -6.92 17.79 -23.55
N ALA A 128 -6.14 17.93 -24.63
CA ALA A 128 -5.11 16.95 -24.99
C ALA A 128 -4.02 16.90 -23.91
N PHE A 129 -3.48 18.05 -23.49
CA PHE A 129 -2.50 18.16 -22.41
C PHE A 129 -2.98 17.47 -21.13
N PHE A 130 -4.20 17.72 -20.71
CA PHE A 130 -4.77 17.08 -19.52
C PHE A 130 -4.82 15.56 -19.67
N ARG A 131 -5.32 15.01 -20.79
CA ARG A 131 -5.36 13.56 -21.03
C ARG A 131 -3.98 12.91 -20.99
N ASP A 132 -3.00 13.55 -21.63
CA ASP A 132 -1.63 13.03 -21.69
C ASP A 132 -0.95 13.08 -20.31
N LYS A 133 -1.19 14.17 -19.54
CA LYS A 133 -0.72 14.27 -18.15
C LYS A 133 -1.36 13.21 -17.23
N MET A 134 -2.63 12.89 -17.43
CA MET A 134 -3.28 11.82 -16.67
C MET A 134 -2.70 10.43 -17.00
N LEU A 135 -2.35 10.19 -18.27
CA LEU A 135 -1.67 8.95 -18.68
C LEU A 135 -0.26 8.87 -18.08
N GLU A 136 0.51 9.96 -18.11
CA GLU A 136 1.83 10.07 -17.49
C GLU A 136 1.75 9.81 -15.98
N LEU A 137 0.81 10.47 -15.28
CA LEU A 137 0.53 10.28 -13.85
C LEU A 137 0.26 8.81 -13.53
N LYS A 138 -0.64 8.17 -14.28
CA LYS A 138 -0.98 6.75 -14.09
C LYS A 138 0.24 5.84 -14.28
N ARG A 139 1.01 6.03 -15.37
CA ARG A 139 2.23 5.25 -15.63
C ARG A 139 3.28 5.44 -14.53
N ARG A 140 3.41 6.67 -14.03
CA ARG A 140 4.32 6.99 -12.93
C ARG A 140 3.89 6.30 -11.63
N HIS A 141 2.62 6.38 -11.24
CA HIS A 141 2.09 5.72 -10.04
C HIS A 141 2.28 4.20 -10.10
N GLN A 142 2.05 3.57 -11.26
CA GLN A 142 2.26 2.13 -11.46
C GLN A 142 3.71 1.68 -11.19
N LYS A 143 4.72 2.52 -11.46
CA LYS A 143 6.12 2.22 -11.13
C LYS A 143 6.39 2.14 -9.61
N PHE A 144 5.47 2.67 -8.81
CA PHE A 144 5.53 2.70 -7.36
C PHE A 144 4.35 1.94 -6.72
N ASP A 145 3.88 0.88 -7.39
CA ASP A 145 2.82 -0.03 -6.93
C ASP A 145 1.50 0.68 -6.57
N ASP A 146 1.23 1.84 -7.16
CA ASP A 146 0.04 2.67 -6.95
C ASP A 146 -0.22 3.00 -5.45
N THR A 147 0.84 3.00 -4.62
CA THR A 147 0.71 3.21 -3.17
C THR A 147 1.56 4.38 -2.65
N PRO A 148 1.02 5.26 -1.79
CA PRO A 148 1.80 6.25 -1.07
C PRO A 148 2.55 5.67 0.15
N TYR A 149 2.38 4.37 0.44
CA TYR A 149 2.88 3.70 1.65
C TYR A 149 4.12 2.83 1.39
N ALA A 150 4.86 3.06 0.31
CA ALA A 150 6.13 2.38 0.08
C ALA A 150 7.09 2.64 1.25
N LEU A 151 7.84 1.61 1.68
CA LEU A 151 8.76 1.73 2.82
C LEU A 151 9.99 2.61 2.51
N GLU A 152 10.37 2.67 1.24
CA GLU A 152 11.43 3.53 0.70
C GLU A 152 10.87 4.40 -0.44
N PRO A 153 10.02 5.39 -0.11
CA PRO A 153 9.34 6.19 -1.13
C PRO A 153 10.30 7.14 -1.84
N ASN A 154 9.98 7.48 -3.08
CA ASN A 154 10.60 8.61 -3.77
C ASN A 154 9.79 9.88 -3.47
N LEU A 155 10.40 10.86 -2.81
CA LEU A 155 9.77 12.11 -2.33
C LEU A 155 9.17 12.95 -3.46
N LYS A 156 9.69 12.80 -4.67
CA LYS A 156 9.28 13.53 -5.87
C LYS A 156 8.23 12.76 -6.66
N GLU A 157 8.51 11.47 -6.99
CA GLU A 157 7.79 10.73 -8.01
C GLU A 157 6.77 9.72 -7.48
N SER A 158 6.90 9.23 -6.22
CA SER A 158 5.91 8.30 -5.64
C SER A 158 4.52 8.93 -5.52
N PRO A 159 3.44 8.13 -5.50
CA PRO A 159 2.12 8.64 -5.18
C PRO A 159 2.12 9.43 -3.87
N GLY A 160 1.59 10.64 -3.90
CA GLY A 160 1.65 11.57 -2.76
C GLY A 160 2.95 12.35 -2.64
N GLY A 161 3.86 12.27 -3.61
CA GLY A 161 5.08 13.07 -3.70
C GLY A 161 4.86 14.46 -4.30
N LEU A 162 5.96 15.24 -4.40
CA LEU A 162 5.94 16.62 -4.91
C LEU A 162 5.37 16.72 -6.34
N ARG A 163 5.60 15.71 -7.17
CA ARG A 163 5.13 15.69 -8.56
C ARG A 163 3.61 15.68 -8.65
N ASP A 164 2.91 15.06 -7.71
CA ASP A 164 1.44 15.05 -7.70
C ASP A 164 0.87 16.45 -7.48
N LEU A 165 1.50 17.24 -6.61
CA LEU A 165 1.13 18.66 -6.41
C LEU A 165 1.43 19.50 -7.65
N GLN A 166 2.52 19.24 -8.34
CA GLN A 166 2.88 19.94 -9.57
C GLN A 166 1.92 19.61 -10.71
N VAL A 167 1.48 18.35 -10.85
CA VAL A 167 0.62 17.92 -11.95
C VAL A 167 -0.70 18.70 -12.00
N PHE A 168 -1.40 18.85 -10.89
CA PHE A 168 -2.67 19.60 -10.93
C PHE A 168 -2.44 21.09 -11.18
N LEU A 169 -1.33 21.69 -10.72
CA LEU A 169 -0.96 23.07 -11.05
C LEU A 169 -0.66 23.24 -12.55
N TRP A 170 0.04 22.30 -13.16
CA TRP A 170 0.29 22.31 -14.61
C TRP A 170 -0.99 22.19 -15.42
N CYS A 171 -1.88 21.28 -15.00
CA CYS A 171 -3.19 21.13 -15.65
C CYS A 171 -4.05 22.39 -15.51
N ALA A 172 -4.05 23.04 -14.33
CA ALA A 172 -4.77 24.29 -14.13
C ALA A 172 -4.20 25.43 -15.00
N ARG A 173 -2.87 25.52 -15.10
CA ARG A 173 -2.17 26.52 -15.91
C ARG A 173 -2.40 26.29 -17.41
N ALA A 174 -2.28 25.06 -17.90
CA ALA A 174 -2.55 24.70 -19.28
C ALA A 174 -3.99 24.98 -19.70
N ALA A 175 -4.94 24.83 -18.75
CA ALA A 175 -6.35 25.14 -18.95
C ALA A 175 -6.67 26.66 -18.87
N GLY A 176 -5.68 27.51 -18.59
CA GLY A 176 -5.90 28.95 -18.39
C GLY A 176 -6.72 29.29 -17.15
N LEU A 177 -6.83 28.35 -16.19
CA LEU A 177 -7.65 28.51 -14.99
C LEU A 177 -6.91 29.19 -13.84
N ALA A 178 -5.65 28.82 -13.61
CA ALA A 178 -4.84 29.35 -12.53
C ALA A 178 -3.35 29.00 -12.73
N ASP A 179 -2.44 29.83 -12.21
CA ASP A 179 -0.99 29.65 -12.28
C ASP A 179 -0.33 29.35 -10.92
N SER A 180 -1.10 29.41 -9.85
CA SER A 180 -0.65 29.20 -8.47
C SER A 180 -1.78 28.70 -7.60
N VAL A 181 -1.46 28.19 -6.40
CA VAL A 181 -2.46 27.74 -5.41
C VAL A 181 -3.38 28.90 -5.00
N GLU A 182 -2.82 30.11 -4.86
CA GLU A 182 -3.57 31.32 -4.56
C GLU A 182 -4.52 31.73 -5.70
N ALA A 183 -4.07 31.58 -6.94
CA ALA A 183 -4.92 31.82 -8.11
C ALA A 183 -6.03 30.76 -8.23
N MET A 184 -5.74 29.48 -7.91
CA MET A 184 -6.76 28.43 -7.84
C MET A 184 -7.86 28.78 -6.82
N HIS A 185 -7.48 29.33 -5.67
CA HIS A 185 -8.47 29.78 -4.68
C HIS A 185 -9.32 30.94 -5.21
N ARG A 186 -8.71 31.95 -5.83
CA ARG A 186 -9.45 33.07 -6.45
C ARG A 186 -10.39 32.64 -7.59
N ALA A 187 -10.05 31.54 -8.25
CA ALA A 187 -10.85 30.95 -9.34
C ALA A 187 -11.89 29.92 -8.87
N ASP A 188 -12.12 29.82 -7.56
CA ASP A 188 -13.03 28.83 -6.93
C ASP A 188 -12.74 27.38 -7.32
N LEU A 189 -11.47 27.07 -7.61
CA LEU A 189 -11.03 25.69 -7.86
C LEU A 189 -10.71 24.97 -6.54
N ILE A 190 -10.22 25.70 -5.54
CA ILE A 190 -9.96 25.20 -4.18
C ILE A 190 -10.59 26.10 -3.14
N THR A 191 -10.96 25.50 -2.01
CA THR A 191 -11.45 26.24 -0.85
C THR A 191 -10.29 26.71 0.04
N GLU A 192 -10.52 27.70 0.91
CA GLU A 192 -9.53 28.12 1.90
C GLU A 192 -9.08 26.96 2.81
N ARG A 193 -10.01 26.06 3.18
CA ARG A 193 -9.73 24.85 3.97
C ARG A 193 -8.79 23.88 3.24
N GLU A 194 -8.82 23.82 1.91
CA GLU A 194 -7.95 22.98 1.08
C GLU A 194 -6.57 23.60 0.85
N MET A 195 -6.49 24.94 0.77
CA MET A 195 -5.24 25.65 0.51
C MET A 195 -4.18 25.42 1.59
N HIS A 196 -4.58 25.46 2.87
CA HIS A 196 -3.64 25.30 3.98
C HIS A 196 -2.96 23.91 4.02
N PRO A 197 -3.67 22.77 3.93
CA PRO A 197 -3.04 21.45 3.82
C PRO A 197 -2.14 21.28 2.59
N ILE A 198 -2.52 21.84 1.44
CA ILE A 198 -1.68 21.80 0.22
C ILE A 198 -0.33 22.45 0.52
N ARG A 199 -0.32 23.65 1.07
CA ARG A 199 0.91 24.36 1.44
C ARG A 199 1.73 23.61 2.48
N GLN A 200 1.08 23.09 3.52
CA GLN A 200 1.77 22.31 4.56
C GLN A 200 2.43 21.05 4.00
N CYS A 201 1.76 20.30 3.14
CA CYS A 201 2.31 19.11 2.51
C CYS A 201 3.50 19.49 1.61
N TYR A 202 3.35 20.56 0.83
CA TYR A 202 4.40 21.02 -0.06
C TYR A 202 5.67 21.42 0.70
N GLU A 203 5.56 22.24 1.73
CA GLU A 203 6.70 22.66 2.56
C GLU A 203 7.32 21.48 3.32
N PHE A 204 6.51 20.55 3.83
CA PHE A 204 7.02 19.35 4.50
C PHE A 204 7.85 18.47 3.55
N LEU A 205 7.33 18.18 2.36
CA LEU A 205 8.04 17.36 1.37
C LEU A 205 9.32 18.04 0.87
N LYS A 206 9.29 19.36 0.64
CA LYS A 206 10.47 20.16 0.28
C LYS A 206 11.53 20.09 1.36
N THR A 207 11.15 20.26 2.62
CA THR A 207 12.07 20.22 3.76
C THR A 207 12.79 18.87 3.85
N ILE A 208 12.04 17.77 3.76
CA ILE A 208 12.65 16.43 3.78
C ILE A 208 13.58 16.24 2.60
N ARG A 209 13.19 16.68 1.40
CA ARG A 209 14.00 16.53 0.19
C ARG A 209 15.30 17.32 0.28
N ILE A 210 15.26 18.55 0.80
CA ILE A 210 16.45 19.36 1.03
C ILE A 210 17.43 18.65 1.98
N GLU A 211 16.95 18.20 3.13
CA GLU A 211 17.77 17.52 4.12
C GLU A 211 18.32 16.18 3.61
N LEU A 212 17.54 15.47 2.80
CA LEU A 212 17.98 14.22 2.16
C LEU A 212 19.13 14.47 1.17
N HIS A 213 19.03 15.48 0.31
CA HIS A 213 20.08 15.86 -0.63
C HIS A 213 21.36 16.29 0.12
N LEU A 214 21.24 17.08 1.20
CA LEU A 214 22.37 17.50 2.03
C LEU A 214 23.02 16.30 2.75
N LEU A 215 22.23 15.34 3.19
CA LEU A 215 22.72 14.12 3.82
C LEU A 215 23.43 13.21 2.81
N ALA A 216 22.80 12.96 1.68
CA ALA A 216 23.32 12.11 0.62
C ALA A 216 24.48 12.75 -0.17
N LYS A 217 24.64 14.08 -0.10
CA LYS A 217 25.61 14.89 -0.87
C LYS A 217 25.46 14.70 -2.40
N ARG A 218 24.25 14.47 -2.85
CA ARG A 218 23.86 14.30 -4.26
C ARG A 218 22.36 14.53 -4.42
N ASP A 219 21.88 14.55 -5.67
CA ASP A 219 20.46 14.51 -5.99
C ASP A 219 19.93 13.10 -5.68
N GLU A 220 19.29 12.95 -4.52
CA GLU A 220 18.72 11.70 -4.02
C GLU A 220 17.29 11.95 -3.57
N ASP A 221 16.35 11.37 -4.29
CA ASP A 221 14.92 11.53 -4.01
C ASP A 221 14.30 10.32 -3.28
N ARG A 222 15.04 9.22 -3.18
CA ARG A 222 14.56 7.99 -2.56
C ARG A 222 14.93 7.95 -1.08
N LEU A 223 13.94 7.83 -0.24
CA LEU A 223 14.09 7.77 1.21
C LEU A 223 14.42 6.34 1.65
N LEU A 224 15.69 5.93 1.42
CA LEU A 224 16.20 4.59 1.71
C LEU A 224 16.26 4.32 3.22
N PHE A 225 16.12 3.05 3.63
CA PHE A 225 16.14 2.65 5.04
C PHE A 225 17.38 3.10 5.81
N ASP A 226 18.55 3.03 5.19
CA ASP A 226 19.83 3.36 5.79
C ASP A 226 19.98 4.85 6.13
N VAL A 227 19.26 5.73 5.45
CA VAL A 227 19.29 7.17 5.71
C VAL A 227 18.15 7.67 6.59
N GLN A 228 17.07 6.89 6.75
CA GLN A 228 15.84 7.35 7.44
C GLN A 228 16.10 7.76 8.90
N GLU A 229 16.93 7.02 9.64
CA GLU A 229 17.17 7.30 11.06
C GLU A 229 18.00 8.57 11.27
N GLU A 230 19.07 8.77 10.47
CA GLU A 230 19.88 9.99 10.53
C GLU A 230 19.09 11.21 10.07
N LEU A 231 18.32 11.06 8.98
CA LEU A 231 17.46 12.13 8.48
C LEU A 231 16.39 12.53 9.49
N ALA A 232 15.76 11.55 10.15
CA ALA A 232 14.79 11.80 11.21
C ALA A 232 15.41 12.61 12.36
N SER A 233 16.62 12.25 12.77
CA SER A 233 17.37 12.95 13.83
C SER A 233 17.69 14.40 13.45
N ARG A 234 18.10 14.66 12.20
CA ARG A 234 18.35 16.02 11.67
C ARG A 234 17.09 16.87 11.65
N LEU A 235 15.94 16.25 11.33
CA LEU A 235 14.64 16.90 11.34
C LEU A 235 14.03 17.06 12.75
N GLY A 236 14.77 16.69 13.80
CA GLY A 236 14.38 16.86 15.21
C GLY A 236 13.45 15.77 15.76
N TYR A 237 13.23 14.69 15.02
CA TYR A 237 12.52 13.53 15.55
C TYR A 237 13.40 12.78 16.56
N ARG A 238 12.79 12.26 17.61
CA ARG A 238 13.49 11.52 18.66
C ARG A 238 12.84 10.15 18.88
N ALA A 239 13.68 9.16 19.13
CA ALA A 239 13.19 7.85 19.54
C ALA A 239 12.49 7.95 20.91
N THR A 240 11.44 7.17 21.08
CA THR A 240 10.74 6.95 22.35
C THR A 240 10.91 5.47 22.74
N GLY A 241 10.45 5.06 23.93
CA GLY A 241 10.50 3.65 24.32
C GLY A 241 9.68 2.71 23.40
N LEU A 242 8.80 3.27 22.57
CA LEU A 242 7.85 2.53 21.72
C LEU A 242 8.06 2.75 20.22
N MET A 243 8.80 3.77 19.80
CA MET A 243 8.91 4.19 18.40
C MET A 243 10.30 4.74 18.09
N ARG A 244 10.92 4.33 17.01
CA ARG A 244 12.18 4.89 16.49
C ARG A 244 11.95 6.28 15.91
N ALA A 245 13.02 7.09 15.79
CA ALA A 245 12.91 8.40 15.14
C ALA A 245 12.49 8.27 13.67
N SER A 246 13.04 7.30 12.95
CA SER A 246 12.65 6.98 11.57
C SER A 246 11.18 6.61 11.43
N GLU A 247 10.62 5.81 12.34
CA GLU A 247 9.20 5.46 12.33
C GLU A 247 8.29 6.70 12.53
N ALA A 248 8.69 7.60 13.41
CA ALA A 248 7.96 8.85 13.65
C ALA A 248 7.98 9.76 12.41
N LEU A 249 9.14 9.91 11.75
CA LEU A 249 9.29 10.61 10.49
C LEU A 249 8.42 10.00 9.39
N MET A 250 8.55 8.67 9.18
CA MET A 250 7.82 7.96 8.12
C MET A 250 6.31 7.99 8.33
N LYS A 251 5.84 7.85 9.56
CA LYS A 251 4.41 7.99 9.89
C LYS A 251 3.89 9.37 9.50
N ARG A 252 4.67 10.43 9.77
CA ARG A 252 4.31 11.78 9.36
C ARG A 252 4.37 11.97 7.85
N TYR A 253 5.37 11.38 7.19
CA TYR A 253 5.47 11.35 5.72
C TYR A 253 4.21 10.74 5.10
N TYR A 254 3.78 9.55 5.56
CA TYR A 254 2.60 8.88 5.02
C TYR A 254 1.31 9.68 5.20
N TRP A 255 1.18 10.42 6.30
CA TRP A 255 0.02 11.30 6.48
C TRP A 255 0.00 12.43 5.46
N HIS A 256 1.16 13.05 5.18
CA HIS A 256 1.27 14.08 4.15
C HIS A 256 1.06 13.50 2.75
N ALA A 257 1.69 12.37 2.42
CA ALA A 257 1.54 11.70 1.14
C ALA A 257 0.07 11.33 0.85
N LYS A 258 -0.64 10.77 1.84
CA LYS A 258 -2.07 10.51 1.76
C LYS A 258 -2.89 11.78 1.50
N SER A 259 -2.57 12.86 2.21
CA SER A 259 -3.25 14.15 2.02
C SER A 259 -3.01 14.71 0.61
N VAL A 260 -1.79 14.60 0.09
CA VAL A 260 -1.46 14.98 -1.29
C VAL A 260 -2.27 14.17 -2.31
N VAL A 261 -2.36 12.85 -2.13
CA VAL A 261 -3.17 11.99 -3.01
C VAL A 261 -4.63 12.44 -3.02
N GLN A 262 -5.22 12.66 -1.83
CA GLN A 262 -6.62 13.11 -1.72
C GLN A 262 -6.84 14.46 -2.42
N MET A 263 -5.96 15.44 -2.17
CA MET A 263 -6.05 16.76 -2.79
C MET A 263 -5.86 16.68 -4.31
N SER A 264 -4.89 15.89 -4.78
CA SER A 264 -4.65 15.70 -6.22
C SER A 264 -5.86 15.10 -6.92
N ILE A 265 -6.53 14.11 -6.33
CA ILE A 265 -7.77 13.52 -6.88
C ILE A 265 -8.84 14.59 -7.01
N ILE A 266 -9.12 15.35 -5.94
CA ILE A 266 -10.16 16.41 -5.94
C ILE A 266 -9.82 17.48 -6.99
N GLN A 267 -8.57 17.96 -7.03
CA GLN A 267 -8.19 19.04 -7.91
C GLN A 267 -8.17 18.63 -9.39
N LEU A 268 -7.59 17.48 -9.70
CA LEU A 268 -7.58 16.97 -11.07
C LEU A 268 -9.00 16.70 -11.59
N GLN A 269 -9.88 16.17 -10.74
CA GLN A 269 -11.28 15.98 -11.12
C GLN A 269 -12.01 17.33 -11.30
N THR A 270 -11.74 18.33 -10.43
CA THR A 270 -12.28 19.69 -10.58
C THR A 270 -11.86 20.31 -11.92
N ILE A 271 -10.58 20.19 -12.30
CA ILE A 271 -10.05 20.71 -13.57
C ILE A 271 -10.68 19.93 -14.75
N SER A 272 -10.79 18.61 -14.63
CA SER A 272 -11.47 17.77 -15.61
C SER A 272 -12.92 18.21 -15.86
N ASP A 273 -13.67 18.47 -14.79
CA ASP A 273 -15.06 18.93 -14.88
C ASP A 273 -15.16 20.28 -15.59
N ARG A 274 -14.22 21.20 -15.36
CA ARG A 274 -14.14 22.49 -16.08
C ARG A 274 -13.82 22.31 -17.56
N LEU A 275 -12.89 21.41 -17.91
CA LEU A 275 -12.45 21.19 -19.30
C LEU A 275 -13.47 20.40 -20.14
N PHE A 276 -14.13 19.39 -19.55
CA PHE A 276 -14.96 18.43 -20.28
C PHE A 276 -16.44 18.55 -19.98
N GLY A 277 -16.83 19.36 -19.00
CA GLY A 277 -18.22 19.62 -18.65
C GLY A 277 -18.84 18.65 -17.63
N GLY A 278 -17.98 17.80 -16.99
CA GLY A 278 -18.41 16.88 -15.93
C GLY A 278 -19.46 15.84 -16.36
N SER A 279 -19.92 15.02 -15.43
CA SER A 279 -21.02 14.04 -15.62
C SER A 279 -22.42 14.70 -15.61
N SER A 280 -22.50 16.03 -15.58
CA SER A 280 -23.76 16.78 -15.45
C SER A 280 -24.77 16.56 -16.57
N ARG A 281 -24.35 15.94 -17.69
CA ARG A 281 -25.21 15.64 -18.84
C ARG A 281 -26.08 14.39 -18.67
N ALA A 282 -25.71 13.48 -17.74
CA ALA A 282 -26.54 12.30 -17.49
C ALA A 282 -27.73 12.66 -16.59
N THR A 283 -28.92 12.11 -16.91
CA THR A 283 -30.08 12.27 -16.04
C THR A 283 -29.82 11.67 -14.69
N PRO A 284 -29.95 12.42 -13.59
CA PRO A 284 -29.70 11.91 -12.25
C PRO A 284 -30.72 10.85 -11.85
N LEU A 285 -30.24 9.69 -11.43
CA LEU A 285 -31.04 8.65 -10.81
C LEU A 285 -30.89 8.73 -9.31
N ARG A 286 -32.00 8.80 -8.57
CA ARG A 286 -31.95 8.83 -7.11
C ARG A 286 -31.66 7.42 -6.57
N LEU A 287 -30.59 7.28 -5.82
CA LEU A 287 -30.21 6.03 -5.13
C LEU A 287 -30.88 5.97 -3.75
N GLU A 288 -30.73 7.05 -2.98
CA GLU A 288 -31.28 7.22 -1.63
C GLU A 288 -31.61 8.69 -1.33
N SER A 289 -32.01 8.98 -0.09
CA SER A 289 -32.31 10.35 0.34
C SER A 289 -31.15 11.32 0.16
N ALA A 290 -29.92 10.85 0.35
CA ALA A 290 -28.69 11.65 0.32
C ALA A 290 -27.94 11.58 -1.02
N PHE A 291 -28.21 10.57 -1.89
CA PHE A 291 -27.34 10.23 -3.01
C PHE A 291 -28.04 10.10 -4.33
N LEU A 292 -27.30 10.43 -5.38
CA LEU A 292 -27.69 10.34 -6.79
C LEU A 292 -26.64 9.54 -7.57
N ALA A 293 -27.04 8.84 -8.61
CA ALA A 293 -26.16 8.35 -9.66
C ALA A 293 -26.26 9.24 -10.90
N ARG A 294 -25.13 9.56 -11.53
CA ARG A 294 -25.04 10.21 -12.85
C ARG A 294 -24.16 9.34 -13.75
N GLY A 295 -24.77 8.42 -14.47
CA GLY A 295 -24.02 7.35 -15.15
C GLY A 295 -23.37 6.43 -14.12
N ASP A 296 -22.05 6.28 -14.19
CA ASP A 296 -21.23 5.48 -13.27
C ASP A 296 -20.71 6.26 -12.05
N GLU A 297 -21.13 7.52 -11.88
CA GLU A 297 -20.66 8.43 -10.83
C GLU A 297 -21.71 8.59 -9.74
N MET A 298 -21.29 8.38 -8.47
CA MET A 298 -22.11 8.71 -7.31
C MET A 298 -21.93 10.18 -6.91
N ASP A 299 -23.04 10.88 -6.71
CA ASP A 299 -23.10 12.28 -6.33
C ASP A 299 -24.02 12.49 -5.11
N ILE A 300 -23.92 13.65 -4.47
CA ILE A 300 -24.76 14.07 -3.35
C ILE A 300 -25.93 14.95 -3.82
N VAL A 301 -27.05 14.87 -3.13
CA VAL A 301 -28.24 15.70 -3.45
C VAL A 301 -28.01 17.17 -3.07
N ALA A 302 -27.24 17.45 -2.02
CA ALA A 302 -26.91 18.79 -1.53
C ALA A 302 -25.50 18.81 -0.94
N GLU A 303 -24.77 19.92 -1.08
CA GLU A 303 -23.39 20.05 -0.60
C GLU A 303 -23.25 19.95 0.92
N ASN A 304 -24.28 20.38 1.65
CA ASN A 304 -24.33 20.33 3.11
C ASN A 304 -24.96 19.06 3.66
N ILE A 305 -25.05 17.98 2.85
CA ILE A 305 -25.74 16.73 3.26
C ILE A 305 -25.13 16.11 4.52
N TYR A 306 -23.81 16.16 4.67
CA TYR A 306 -23.11 15.59 5.82
C TYR A 306 -23.25 16.44 7.11
N GLU A 307 -23.61 17.71 6.97
CA GLU A 307 -23.94 18.59 8.09
C GLU A 307 -25.39 18.33 8.57
N THR A 308 -26.32 18.14 7.62
CA THR A 308 -27.75 17.93 7.90
C THR A 308 -28.06 16.49 8.30
N ASP A 309 -27.36 15.51 7.73
CA ASP A 309 -27.42 14.09 8.09
C ASP A 309 -26.00 13.51 8.23
N PRO A 310 -25.36 13.61 9.39
CA PRO A 310 -24.01 13.07 9.59
C PRO A 310 -23.88 11.56 9.31
N ASN A 311 -24.96 10.77 9.46
CA ASN A 311 -24.95 9.35 9.13
C ASN A 311 -24.66 9.11 7.64
N ALA A 312 -24.99 10.06 6.77
CA ALA A 312 -24.70 9.97 5.34
C ALA A 312 -23.19 9.77 5.06
N ILE A 313 -22.28 10.16 5.98
CA ILE A 313 -20.83 9.91 5.82
C ILE A 313 -20.55 8.41 5.67
N LEU A 314 -21.07 7.56 6.56
CA LEU A 314 -20.88 6.11 6.47
C LEU A 314 -21.74 5.49 5.35
N ARG A 315 -22.95 6.03 5.14
CA ARG A 315 -23.82 5.57 4.06
C ARG A 315 -23.23 5.79 2.67
N THR A 316 -22.35 6.78 2.48
CA THR A 316 -21.59 6.96 1.25
C THR A 316 -20.91 5.66 0.83
N PHE A 317 -20.21 5.01 1.75
CA PHE A 317 -19.47 3.78 1.47
C PHE A 317 -20.38 2.55 1.35
N LEU A 318 -21.45 2.50 2.14
CA LEU A 318 -22.43 1.42 2.07
C LEU A 318 -23.16 1.44 0.72
N VAL A 319 -23.68 2.61 0.31
CA VAL A 319 -24.40 2.76 -0.98
C VAL A 319 -23.46 2.46 -2.13
N PHE A 320 -22.23 2.99 -2.12
CA PHE A 320 -21.27 2.72 -3.18
C PHE A 320 -20.93 1.22 -3.29
N ALA A 321 -20.72 0.52 -2.18
CA ALA A 321 -20.39 -0.90 -2.14
C ALA A 321 -21.56 -1.81 -2.58
N THR A 322 -22.79 -1.34 -2.45
CA THR A 322 -24.01 -2.09 -2.86
C THR A 322 -24.46 -1.80 -4.29
N HIS A 323 -23.81 -0.87 -4.99
CA HIS A 323 -24.10 -0.49 -6.37
C HIS A 323 -22.86 -0.69 -7.25
N PRO A 324 -22.63 -1.91 -7.77
CA PRO A 324 -21.42 -2.24 -8.53
C PRO A 324 -21.31 -1.50 -9.88
N GLU A 325 -22.38 -0.89 -10.35
CA GLU A 325 -22.40 -0.01 -11.53
C GLU A 325 -21.72 1.34 -11.28
N LEU A 326 -21.53 1.73 -10.01
CA LEU A 326 -20.83 2.95 -9.65
C LEU A 326 -19.33 2.68 -9.58
N THR A 327 -18.54 3.49 -10.28
CA THR A 327 -17.08 3.32 -10.36
C THR A 327 -16.31 4.46 -9.71
N ARG A 328 -16.97 5.60 -9.45
CA ARG A 328 -16.32 6.80 -8.92
C ARG A 328 -17.28 7.70 -8.14
N PHE A 329 -16.70 8.57 -7.33
CA PHE A 329 -17.39 9.66 -6.65
C PHE A 329 -17.30 10.95 -7.46
N SER A 330 -18.32 11.80 -7.40
CA SER A 330 -18.27 13.15 -7.96
C SER A 330 -17.28 14.04 -7.19
N THR A 331 -16.79 15.08 -7.83
CA THR A 331 -15.95 16.11 -7.17
C THR A 331 -16.68 16.74 -5.99
N ARG A 332 -17.98 17.00 -6.10
CA ARG A 332 -18.80 17.56 -5.03
C ARG A 332 -18.86 16.62 -3.82
N LEU A 333 -19.11 15.32 -4.06
CA LEU A 333 -19.13 14.32 -3.00
C LEU A 333 -17.77 14.19 -2.33
N LEU A 334 -16.69 14.07 -3.10
CA LEU A 334 -15.33 13.94 -2.56
C LEU A 334 -14.95 15.13 -1.67
N ARG A 335 -15.23 16.34 -2.13
CA ARG A 335 -14.95 17.58 -1.39
C ARG A 335 -15.78 17.65 -0.12
N ALA A 336 -17.09 17.40 -0.20
CA ALA A 336 -17.96 17.40 0.97
C ALA A 336 -17.54 16.33 1.98
N LEU A 337 -17.19 15.12 1.52
CA LEU A 337 -16.70 14.04 2.38
C LEU A 337 -15.38 14.41 3.08
N TRP A 338 -14.43 15.00 2.34
CA TRP A 338 -13.16 15.43 2.91
C TRP A 338 -13.36 16.51 3.99
N HIS A 339 -14.29 17.46 3.76
CA HIS A 339 -14.66 18.49 4.73
C HIS A 339 -15.38 17.92 5.95
N ALA A 340 -16.20 16.89 5.79
CA ALA A 340 -16.96 16.26 6.86
C ALA A 340 -16.14 15.27 7.71
N ALA A 341 -15.07 14.70 7.18
CA ALA A 341 -14.27 13.71 7.89
C ALA A 341 -13.81 14.17 9.30
N PRO A 342 -13.37 15.44 9.55
CA PRO A 342 -13.02 15.92 10.88
C PRO A 342 -14.14 15.85 11.91
N GLU A 343 -15.40 15.89 11.50
CA GLU A 343 -16.57 15.89 12.37
C GLU A 343 -16.86 14.52 13.01
N ILE A 344 -16.18 13.46 12.56
CA ILE A 344 -16.30 12.12 13.15
C ILE A 344 -15.58 12.10 14.50
N GLY A 345 -16.26 12.64 15.51
CA GLY A 345 -15.84 12.71 16.90
C GLY A 345 -16.47 11.62 17.79
N PRO A 346 -16.32 11.71 19.13
CA PRO A 346 -16.92 10.76 20.08
C PRO A 346 -18.44 10.64 19.92
N ALA A 347 -19.16 11.77 19.84
CA ALA A 347 -20.62 11.78 19.70
C ALA A 347 -21.10 11.08 18.43
N TYR A 348 -20.36 11.23 17.30
CA TYR A 348 -20.66 10.53 16.07
C TYR A 348 -20.50 9.01 16.24
N ARG A 349 -19.41 8.57 16.90
CA ARG A 349 -19.11 7.15 17.13
C ARG A 349 -20.06 6.47 18.12
N ASP A 350 -20.65 7.25 19.05
CA ASP A 350 -21.60 6.75 20.05
C ASP A 350 -23.05 6.73 19.54
N ASN A 351 -23.29 7.32 18.37
CA ASN A 351 -24.61 7.30 17.75
C ASN A 351 -24.94 5.89 17.24
N LEU A 352 -26.00 5.29 17.74
CA LEU A 352 -26.42 3.92 17.40
C LEU A 352 -26.71 3.72 15.91
N ARG A 353 -27.22 4.75 15.22
CA ARG A 353 -27.47 4.70 13.77
C ARG A 353 -26.16 4.59 13.01
N ASN A 354 -25.13 5.35 13.42
CA ASN A 354 -23.81 5.29 12.80
C ASN A 354 -23.12 3.94 13.07
N GLN A 355 -23.27 3.40 14.28
CA GLN A 355 -22.77 2.06 14.64
C GLN A 355 -23.45 0.97 13.80
N ALA A 356 -24.77 1.03 13.65
CA ALA A 356 -25.51 0.09 12.81
C ALA A 356 -25.06 0.13 11.36
N THR A 357 -24.90 1.32 10.76
CA THR A 357 -24.41 1.47 9.39
C THR A 357 -22.98 0.92 9.23
N PHE A 358 -22.09 1.14 10.21
CA PHE A 358 -20.74 0.59 10.15
C PHE A 358 -20.73 -0.95 10.24
N LEU A 359 -21.56 -1.53 11.12
CA LEU A 359 -21.74 -2.98 11.20
C LEU A 359 -22.35 -3.55 9.91
N GLU A 360 -23.26 -2.83 9.26
CA GLU A 360 -23.82 -3.22 7.97
C GLU A 360 -22.73 -3.30 6.90
N ILE A 361 -21.81 -2.33 6.83
CA ILE A 361 -20.64 -2.38 5.94
C ILE A 361 -19.78 -3.62 6.22
N LEU A 362 -19.47 -3.91 7.49
CA LEU A 362 -18.67 -5.08 7.87
C LEU A 362 -19.35 -6.42 7.53
N LYS A 363 -20.67 -6.43 7.50
CA LYS A 363 -21.50 -7.61 7.21
C LYS A 363 -21.81 -7.80 5.73
N LEU A 364 -21.43 -6.87 4.85
CA LEU A 364 -21.64 -7.01 3.41
C LEU A 364 -21.01 -8.31 2.91
N GLU A 365 -21.75 -9.06 2.13
CA GLU A 365 -21.23 -10.26 1.47
C GLU A 365 -20.23 -9.91 0.36
N LYS A 366 -20.47 -8.81 -0.35
CA LYS A 366 -19.62 -8.26 -1.40
C LYS A 366 -19.38 -6.77 -1.15
N GLY A 367 -18.18 -6.29 -1.43
CA GLY A 367 -17.83 -4.87 -1.35
C GLY A 367 -17.41 -4.36 0.03
N ALA A 368 -17.39 -5.20 1.08
CA ALA A 368 -16.88 -4.81 2.40
C ALA A 368 -15.41 -4.37 2.35
N ASP A 369 -14.59 -5.11 1.59
CA ASP A 369 -13.19 -4.81 1.34
C ASP A 369 -13.00 -3.46 0.65
N ASP A 370 -13.75 -3.21 -0.43
CA ASP A 370 -13.67 -1.95 -1.19
C ASP A 370 -14.13 -0.77 -0.33
N ALA A 371 -15.24 -0.92 0.42
CA ALA A 371 -15.72 0.11 1.34
C ALA A 371 -14.66 0.46 2.41
N LEU A 372 -14.04 -0.54 3.05
CA LEU A 372 -13.03 -0.31 4.09
C LEU A 372 -11.75 0.31 3.54
N VAL A 373 -11.29 -0.11 2.36
CA VAL A 373 -10.16 0.51 1.65
C VAL A 373 -10.44 1.98 1.35
N MET A 374 -11.63 2.29 0.82
CA MET A 374 -12.04 3.67 0.54
C MET A 374 -12.19 4.49 1.82
N MET A 375 -12.80 3.92 2.88
CA MET A 375 -12.89 4.59 4.19
C MET A 375 -11.49 4.89 4.75
N ASN A 376 -10.52 3.99 4.57
CA ASN A 376 -9.14 4.25 4.95
C ASN A 376 -8.52 5.34 4.07
N ALA A 377 -8.69 5.28 2.75
CA ALA A 377 -8.17 6.28 1.81
C ALA A 377 -8.67 7.70 2.15
N TRP A 378 -9.94 7.86 2.53
CA TRP A 378 -10.54 9.15 2.90
C TRP A 378 -10.47 9.47 4.40
N ALA A 379 -9.64 8.77 5.17
CA ALA A 379 -9.41 8.97 6.61
C ALA A 379 -10.67 8.82 7.50
N ILE A 380 -11.70 8.16 7.01
CA ILE A 380 -12.94 7.87 7.74
C ILE A 380 -12.74 6.70 8.70
N LEU A 381 -12.10 5.60 8.25
CA LEU A 381 -11.91 4.38 9.06
C LEU A 381 -11.18 4.66 10.37
N GLY A 382 -10.06 5.39 10.33
CA GLY A 382 -9.30 5.73 11.54
C GLY A 382 -10.01 6.73 12.47
N ARG A 383 -11.01 7.46 11.97
CA ARG A 383 -11.86 8.32 12.78
C ARG A 383 -13.00 7.55 13.42
N MET A 384 -13.57 6.58 12.69
CA MET A 384 -14.60 5.67 13.22
C MET A 384 -14.00 4.68 14.23
N LEU A 385 -12.81 4.17 13.97
CA LEU A 385 -12.03 3.28 14.82
C LEU A 385 -10.75 3.96 15.32
N PRO A 386 -10.75 4.63 16.51
CA PRO A 386 -9.56 5.32 17.01
C PRO A 386 -8.32 4.42 17.16
N ALA A 387 -8.50 3.14 17.48
CA ALA A 387 -7.43 2.16 17.54
C ALA A 387 -6.75 1.99 16.16
N TRP A 388 -7.51 2.02 15.06
CA TRP A 388 -7.01 1.97 13.70
C TRP A 388 -6.10 3.15 13.35
N ARG A 389 -6.42 4.35 13.83
CA ARG A 389 -5.61 5.54 13.58
C ARG A 389 -4.17 5.39 14.06
N HIS A 390 -3.96 4.56 15.09
CA HIS A 390 -2.62 4.31 15.62
C HIS A 390 -1.75 3.57 14.61
N VAL A 391 -2.30 2.60 13.88
CA VAL A 391 -1.55 1.76 12.93
C VAL A 391 -1.47 2.35 11.52
N VAL A 392 -2.22 3.40 11.20
CA VAL A 392 -2.14 4.07 9.90
C VAL A 392 -0.74 4.63 9.66
N GLY A 393 -0.09 4.16 8.59
CA GLY A 393 1.28 4.54 8.25
C GLY A 393 2.34 4.03 9.22
N GLN A 394 2.03 3.03 10.06
CA GLN A 394 3.01 2.43 10.94
C GLN A 394 3.83 1.39 10.19
N MET A 395 5.15 1.60 10.18
CA MET A 395 6.11 0.67 9.59
C MET A 395 6.35 -0.54 10.50
N GLN A 396 6.74 -1.66 9.88
CA GLN A 396 7.30 -2.82 10.55
C GLN A 396 8.75 -2.98 10.09
N HIS A 397 9.69 -2.94 11.02
CA HIS A 397 11.11 -3.17 10.73
C HIS A 397 11.44 -4.66 10.74
N ASP A 398 10.83 -5.43 9.83
CA ASP A 398 11.25 -6.78 9.55
C ASP A 398 11.43 -7.00 8.04
N LEU A 399 12.20 -8.05 7.69
CA LEU A 399 12.58 -8.35 6.32
C LEU A 399 11.44 -8.91 5.45
N TYR A 400 10.26 -9.14 6.04
CA TYR A 400 9.17 -9.87 5.40
C TYR A 400 7.99 -8.98 5.02
N HIS A 401 7.74 -7.90 5.78
CA HIS A 401 6.63 -6.99 5.51
C HIS A 401 7.06 -5.85 4.59
N ILE A 402 6.37 -5.74 3.47
CA ILE A 402 6.59 -4.65 2.50
C ILE A 402 5.52 -3.56 2.60
N TYR A 403 4.56 -3.73 3.52
CA TYR A 403 3.42 -2.83 3.72
C TYR A 403 3.42 -2.25 5.14
N THR A 404 2.78 -1.08 5.31
CA THR A 404 2.42 -0.57 6.63
C THR A 404 1.35 -1.45 7.28
N VAL A 405 1.23 -1.40 8.63
CA VAL A 405 0.30 -2.27 9.37
C VAL A 405 -1.14 -2.11 8.89
N ASP A 406 -1.60 -0.89 8.62
CA ASP A 406 -2.95 -0.63 8.09
C ASP A 406 -3.15 -1.21 6.69
N GLN A 407 -2.17 -1.06 5.79
CA GLN A 407 -2.25 -1.64 4.44
C GLN A 407 -2.23 -3.17 4.48
N HIS A 408 -1.38 -3.77 5.33
CA HIS A 408 -1.36 -5.21 5.55
C HIS A 408 -2.73 -5.71 6.04
N SER A 409 -3.30 -5.09 7.09
CA SER A 409 -4.59 -5.53 7.63
C SER A 409 -5.75 -5.37 6.62
N LEU A 410 -5.74 -4.31 5.80
CA LEU A 410 -6.71 -4.18 4.70
C LEU A 410 -6.52 -5.24 3.62
N LEU A 411 -5.28 -5.63 3.34
CA LEU A 411 -4.99 -6.70 2.39
C LEU A 411 -5.43 -8.07 2.95
N VAL A 412 -5.30 -8.31 4.26
CA VAL A 412 -5.90 -9.49 4.94
C VAL A 412 -7.41 -9.51 4.74
N VAL A 413 -8.09 -8.39 5.00
CA VAL A 413 -9.54 -8.26 4.77
C VAL A 413 -9.90 -8.54 3.31
N LYS A 414 -9.15 -7.96 2.36
CA LYS A 414 -9.35 -8.20 0.92
C LYS A 414 -9.19 -9.68 0.54
N ASN A 415 -8.17 -10.35 1.08
CA ASN A 415 -7.99 -11.78 0.89
C ASN A 415 -9.17 -12.58 1.45
N LEU A 416 -9.65 -12.27 2.65
CA LEU A 416 -10.81 -12.91 3.25
C LEU A 416 -12.09 -12.72 2.41
N CYS A 417 -12.35 -11.50 1.94
CA CYS A 417 -13.48 -11.21 1.05
C CYS A 417 -13.34 -11.95 -0.30
N ARG A 418 -12.11 -12.09 -0.84
CA ARG A 418 -11.85 -12.85 -2.06
C ARG A 418 -12.21 -14.33 -1.89
N LEU A 419 -11.95 -14.94 -0.72
CA LEU A 419 -12.30 -16.33 -0.43
C LEU A 419 -13.83 -16.60 -0.38
N ARG A 420 -14.66 -15.56 -0.23
CA ARG A 420 -16.13 -15.68 -0.34
C ARG A 420 -16.62 -15.77 -1.78
N ARG A 421 -15.80 -15.37 -2.74
CA ARG A 421 -16.20 -15.24 -4.16
C ARG A 421 -15.94 -16.55 -4.89
N SER A 422 -17.00 -17.21 -5.37
CA SER A 422 -16.91 -18.49 -6.08
C SER A 422 -16.05 -18.44 -7.34
N GLU A 423 -15.94 -17.27 -8.00
CA GLU A 423 -15.06 -17.05 -9.15
C GLU A 423 -13.58 -17.30 -8.85
N HIS A 424 -13.18 -17.20 -7.57
CA HIS A 424 -11.80 -17.42 -7.10
C HIS A 424 -11.61 -18.80 -6.42
N ALA A 425 -12.62 -19.67 -6.44
CA ALA A 425 -12.56 -20.98 -5.80
C ALA A 425 -11.42 -21.87 -6.35
N HIS A 426 -11.06 -21.70 -7.61
CA HIS A 426 -9.95 -22.42 -8.25
C HIS A 426 -8.57 -22.11 -7.67
N GLU A 427 -8.40 -20.95 -7.04
CA GLU A 427 -7.12 -20.53 -6.45
C GLU A 427 -6.87 -21.21 -5.09
N TYR A 428 -7.92 -21.33 -4.28
CA TYR A 428 -7.88 -21.88 -2.91
C TYR A 428 -9.15 -22.66 -2.60
N PRO A 429 -9.34 -23.86 -3.18
CA PRO A 429 -10.59 -24.61 -3.09
C PRO A 429 -11.04 -24.87 -1.65
N LEU A 430 -10.11 -25.34 -0.79
CA LEU A 430 -10.40 -25.59 0.62
C LEU A 430 -10.83 -24.34 1.35
N CYS A 431 -10.10 -23.22 1.19
CA CYS A 431 -10.45 -21.97 1.85
C CYS A 431 -11.83 -21.46 1.41
N THR A 432 -12.17 -21.54 0.12
CA THR A 432 -13.47 -21.12 -0.38
C THR A 432 -14.59 -22.02 0.17
N GLN A 433 -14.38 -23.33 0.23
CA GLN A 433 -15.32 -24.25 0.84
C GLN A 433 -15.57 -23.92 2.31
N LEU A 434 -14.50 -23.71 3.09
CA LEU A 434 -14.60 -23.37 4.52
C LEU A 434 -15.26 -22.02 4.73
N MET A 435 -14.88 -21.00 3.95
CA MET A 435 -15.46 -19.66 4.05
C MET A 435 -16.96 -19.64 3.74
N THR A 436 -17.40 -20.44 2.76
CA THR A 436 -18.83 -20.57 2.40
C THR A 436 -19.62 -21.32 3.48
N ALA A 437 -19.02 -22.31 4.13
CA ALA A 437 -19.65 -23.07 5.19
C ALA A 437 -19.64 -22.35 6.55
N LEU A 438 -18.78 -21.36 6.74
CA LEU A 438 -18.59 -20.67 8.02
C LEU A 438 -19.78 -19.72 8.32
N PRO A 439 -20.57 -19.95 9.36
CA PRO A 439 -21.65 -19.05 9.74
C PRO A 439 -21.09 -17.72 10.22
N ASN A 440 -21.81 -16.63 9.88
CA ASN A 440 -21.39 -15.28 10.28
C ASN A 440 -19.93 -14.95 9.93
N SER A 441 -19.49 -15.31 8.73
CA SER A 441 -18.09 -15.12 8.26
C SER A 441 -17.62 -13.64 8.30
N TRP A 442 -18.53 -12.66 8.48
CA TRP A 442 -18.19 -11.25 8.74
C TRP A 442 -17.32 -11.07 9.99
N ARG A 443 -17.40 -12.00 10.97
CA ARG A 443 -16.53 -12.00 12.16
C ARG A 443 -15.05 -12.10 11.80
N LEU A 444 -14.73 -12.81 10.71
CA LEU A 444 -13.37 -12.86 10.18
C LEU A 444 -12.91 -11.50 9.64
N ILE A 445 -13.80 -10.69 9.05
CA ILE A 445 -13.47 -9.34 8.60
C ILE A 445 -13.06 -8.47 9.79
N VAL A 446 -13.82 -8.55 10.91
CA VAL A 446 -13.46 -7.86 12.15
C VAL A 446 -12.13 -8.38 12.70
N ALA A 447 -11.94 -9.69 12.78
CA ALA A 447 -10.67 -10.27 13.22
C ALA A 447 -9.50 -9.82 12.34
N GLY A 448 -9.66 -9.79 11.02
CA GLY A 448 -8.66 -9.29 10.07
C GLY A 448 -8.32 -7.82 10.26
N LEU A 449 -9.29 -6.97 10.63
CA LEU A 449 -9.02 -5.57 10.98
C LEU A 449 -8.25 -5.41 12.29
N PHE A 450 -8.45 -6.30 13.25
CA PHE A 450 -7.93 -6.14 14.61
C PHE A 450 -6.71 -7.00 14.94
N HIS A 451 -6.34 -8.01 14.11
CA HIS A 451 -5.28 -8.97 14.46
C HIS A 451 -3.93 -8.29 14.80
N ASP A 452 -3.58 -7.26 14.05
CA ASP A 452 -2.32 -6.50 14.19
C ASP A 452 -2.48 -5.10 14.82
N ILE A 453 -3.66 -4.75 15.28
CA ILE A 453 -3.96 -3.38 15.77
C ILE A 453 -3.19 -3.01 17.05
N GLY A 454 -2.62 -3.99 17.73
CA GLY A 454 -1.76 -3.83 18.90
C GLY A 454 -0.29 -3.56 18.59
N LYS A 455 0.13 -3.64 17.33
CA LYS A 455 1.54 -3.41 16.95
C LYS A 455 1.98 -1.99 17.29
N GLY A 456 3.21 -1.85 17.79
CA GLY A 456 3.79 -0.56 18.20
C GLY A 456 3.29 -0.01 19.54
N LEU A 457 2.49 -0.78 20.32
CA LEU A 457 2.02 -0.36 21.64
C LEU A 457 2.82 -0.96 22.81
N GLY A 458 3.84 -1.77 22.49
CA GLY A 458 4.66 -2.49 23.48
C GLY A 458 3.96 -3.75 24.02
N GLY A 459 4.72 -4.82 24.26
CA GLY A 459 4.17 -6.11 24.70
C GLY A 459 3.65 -6.98 23.56
N GLY A 460 2.87 -8.02 23.89
CA GLY A 460 2.24 -8.92 22.91
C GLY A 460 1.12 -8.20 22.15
N HIS A 461 1.34 -7.92 20.86
CA HIS A 461 0.36 -7.20 20.05
C HIS A 461 -0.96 -7.97 19.90
N GLU A 462 -0.91 -9.30 19.94
CA GLU A 462 -2.07 -10.19 19.90
C GLU A 462 -2.97 -10.02 21.14
N VAL A 463 -2.38 -9.81 22.31
CA VAL A 463 -3.12 -9.56 23.57
C VAL A 463 -3.80 -8.20 23.52
N ILE A 464 -3.02 -7.16 23.21
CA ILE A 464 -3.53 -5.79 23.08
C ILE A 464 -4.59 -5.72 21.98
N GLY A 465 -4.39 -6.41 20.86
CA GLY A 465 -5.34 -6.51 19.77
C GLY A 465 -6.66 -7.13 20.20
N ALA A 466 -6.58 -8.22 20.95
CA ALA A 466 -7.75 -8.91 21.50
C ALA A 466 -8.56 -8.03 22.47
N GLU A 467 -7.89 -7.31 23.37
CA GLU A 467 -8.54 -6.34 24.26
C GLU A 467 -9.25 -5.22 23.49
N LYS A 468 -8.58 -4.67 22.44
CA LYS A 468 -9.17 -3.63 21.59
C LYS A 468 -10.35 -4.14 20.77
N SER A 469 -10.27 -5.37 20.26
CA SER A 469 -11.38 -6.00 19.55
C SER A 469 -12.58 -6.26 20.46
N ASP A 470 -12.36 -6.69 21.70
CA ASP A 470 -13.41 -6.89 22.70
C ASP A 470 -14.09 -5.55 23.07
N ALA A 471 -13.30 -4.50 23.28
CA ALA A 471 -13.84 -3.15 23.54
C ALA A 471 -14.67 -2.62 22.34
N PHE A 472 -14.24 -2.89 21.12
CA PHE A 472 -15.02 -2.61 19.91
C PHE A 472 -16.34 -3.39 19.92
N CYS A 473 -16.29 -4.70 20.12
CA CYS A 473 -17.48 -5.55 20.11
C CYS A 473 -18.52 -5.12 21.16
N ARG A 474 -18.08 -4.79 22.37
CA ARG A 474 -18.96 -4.26 23.43
C ARG A 474 -19.61 -2.94 23.02
N ARG A 475 -18.80 -2.00 22.49
CA ARG A 475 -19.31 -0.68 22.06
C ARG A 475 -20.35 -0.78 20.96
N PHE A 476 -20.19 -1.72 20.05
CA PHE A 476 -21.09 -1.96 18.92
C PHE A 476 -22.23 -2.94 19.23
N GLY A 477 -22.36 -3.37 20.49
CA GLY A 477 -23.46 -4.23 20.95
C GLY A 477 -23.47 -5.64 20.33
N LEU A 478 -22.30 -6.20 20.00
CA LEU A 478 -22.22 -7.56 19.50
C LEU A 478 -22.54 -8.57 20.60
N SER A 479 -23.11 -9.73 20.20
CA SER A 479 -23.43 -10.82 21.10
C SER A 479 -22.18 -11.40 21.78
N GLU A 480 -22.35 -11.99 22.98
CA GLU A 480 -21.24 -12.63 23.70
C GLU A 480 -20.53 -13.70 22.84
N PRO A 481 -21.24 -14.61 22.13
CA PRO A 481 -20.59 -15.59 21.28
C PRO A 481 -19.75 -14.97 20.16
N ASP A 482 -20.23 -13.88 19.52
CA ASP A 482 -19.47 -13.19 18.47
C ASP A 482 -18.22 -12.51 19.04
N ARG A 483 -18.33 -11.92 20.24
CA ARG A 483 -17.21 -11.30 20.96
C ARG A 483 -16.13 -12.30 21.29
N GLU A 484 -16.50 -13.43 21.92
CA GLU A 484 -15.56 -14.50 22.25
C GLU A 484 -14.88 -15.08 21.03
N PHE A 485 -15.62 -15.26 19.95
CA PHE A 485 -15.07 -15.76 18.69
C PHE A 485 -14.05 -14.79 18.06
N ILE A 486 -14.38 -13.52 17.96
CA ILE A 486 -13.47 -12.49 17.43
C ILE A 486 -12.24 -12.34 18.34
N HIS A 487 -12.45 -12.27 19.66
CA HIS A 487 -11.36 -12.19 20.64
C HIS A 487 -10.40 -13.38 20.50
N PHE A 488 -10.93 -14.62 20.39
CA PHE A 488 -10.13 -15.81 20.17
C PHE A 488 -9.28 -15.70 18.92
N LEU A 489 -9.86 -15.31 17.79
CA LEU A 489 -9.15 -15.20 16.52
C LEU A 489 -8.02 -14.18 16.59
N VAL A 490 -8.27 -13.00 17.14
CA VAL A 490 -7.24 -11.96 17.30
C VAL A 490 -6.14 -12.41 18.25
N LEU A 491 -6.49 -13.01 19.41
CA LEU A 491 -5.52 -13.49 20.39
C LEU A 491 -4.65 -14.64 19.86
N LYS A 492 -5.20 -15.48 19.00
CA LYS A 492 -4.55 -16.73 18.56
C LYS A 492 -4.10 -16.73 17.10
N HIS A 493 -4.18 -15.59 16.38
CA HIS A 493 -3.88 -15.53 14.95
C HIS A 493 -2.49 -16.05 14.57
N LEU A 494 -1.48 -15.92 15.45
CA LEU A 494 -0.12 -16.42 15.22
C LEU A 494 0.07 -17.91 15.48
N VAL A 495 -0.85 -18.55 16.21
CA VAL A 495 -0.63 -19.91 16.75
C VAL A 495 -0.51 -20.92 15.64
N MET A 496 -1.44 -20.93 14.69
CA MET A 496 -1.44 -21.94 13.62
C MET A 496 -0.20 -21.84 12.73
N SER A 497 0.21 -20.62 12.38
CA SER A 497 1.43 -20.37 11.60
C SER A 497 2.68 -20.84 12.36
N ARG A 498 2.74 -20.60 13.68
CA ARG A 498 3.86 -21.03 14.53
C ARG A 498 3.94 -22.54 14.62
N VAL A 499 2.82 -23.22 14.94
CA VAL A 499 2.78 -24.69 15.06
C VAL A 499 3.15 -25.33 13.74
N ALA A 500 2.54 -24.92 12.62
CA ALA A 500 2.79 -25.50 11.31
C ALA A 500 4.24 -25.33 10.81
N GLN A 501 4.92 -24.23 11.17
CA GLN A 501 6.24 -23.93 10.62
C GLN A 501 7.39 -24.22 11.58
N LYS A 502 7.15 -24.36 12.90
CA LYS A 502 8.21 -24.46 13.93
C LYS A 502 8.13 -25.69 14.81
N GLU A 503 7.03 -26.44 14.74
CA GLU A 503 6.82 -27.65 15.52
C GLU A 503 6.71 -28.88 14.61
N ASP A 504 6.95 -30.08 15.13
CA ASP A 504 6.81 -31.34 14.38
C ASP A 504 5.32 -31.73 14.31
N ILE A 505 4.64 -31.36 13.25
CA ILE A 505 3.22 -31.66 13.05
C ILE A 505 2.92 -33.15 12.82
N SER A 506 3.95 -34.00 12.69
CA SER A 506 3.80 -35.45 12.67
C SER A 506 3.73 -36.06 14.08
N ASP A 507 4.09 -35.29 15.11
CA ASP A 507 3.93 -35.70 16.51
C ASP A 507 2.46 -35.49 16.96
N PRO A 508 1.74 -36.56 17.29
CA PRO A 508 0.35 -36.46 17.74
C PRO A 508 0.14 -35.56 18.95
N SER A 509 1.13 -35.44 19.82
CA SER A 509 1.04 -34.59 21.02
C SER A 509 1.02 -33.10 20.66
N VAL A 510 1.67 -32.70 19.55
CA VAL A 510 1.66 -31.33 19.03
C VAL A 510 0.25 -31.01 18.50
N VAL A 511 -0.33 -31.92 17.71
CA VAL A 511 -1.69 -31.76 17.18
C VAL A 511 -2.71 -31.73 18.30
N GLU A 512 -2.55 -32.57 19.34
CA GLU A 512 -3.47 -32.62 20.48
C GLU A 512 -3.49 -31.30 21.26
N ARG A 513 -2.32 -30.75 21.63
CA ARG A 513 -2.20 -29.43 22.28
C ARG A 513 -2.81 -28.32 21.41
N PHE A 514 -2.62 -28.39 20.09
CA PHE A 514 -3.20 -27.44 19.17
C PHE A 514 -4.73 -27.52 19.15
N VAL A 515 -5.29 -28.73 19.11
CA VAL A 515 -6.74 -29.00 19.15
C VAL A 515 -7.36 -28.55 20.46
N GLU A 516 -6.74 -28.85 21.60
CA GLU A 516 -7.19 -28.37 22.92
C GLU A 516 -7.25 -26.84 22.99
N LEU A 517 -6.27 -26.16 22.41
CA LEU A 517 -6.25 -24.70 22.36
C LEU A 517 -7.35 -24.12 21.47
N VAL A 518 -7.63 -24.75 20.33
CA VAL A 518 -8.65 -24.30 19.36
C VAL A 518 -10.05 -24.61 19.83
N GLY A 519 -10.27 -25.80 20.35
CA GLY A 519 -11.49 -26.28 21.04
C GLY A 519 -12.63 -26.68 20.11
N THR A 520 -12.90 -25.97 19.01
CA THR A 520 -14.03 -26.26 18.11
C THR A 520 -13.63 -26.22 16.64
N LYS A 521 -14.39 -26.97 15.82
CA LYS A 521 -14.18 -26.95 14.37
C LYS A 521 -14.41 -25.56 13.76
N GLU A 522 -15.41 -24.84 14.23
CA GLU A 522 -15.69 -23.46 13.77
C GLU A 522 -14.50 -22.53 14.00
N ARG A 523 -13.87 -22.59 15.18
CA ARG A 523 -12.66 -21.81 15.50
C ARG A 523 -11.46 -22.28 14.66
N LEU A 524 -11.33 -23.58 14.40
CA LEU A 524 -10.27 -24.14 13.55
C LEU A 524 -10.39 -23.63 12.11
N ASP A 525 -11.60 -23.74 11.52
CA ASP A 525 -11.88 -23.27 10.16
C ASP A 525 -11.55 -21.77 10.02
N ALA A 526 -12.02 -20.97 10.95
CA ALA A 526 -11.78 -19.53 10.95
C ALA A 526 -10.29 -19.17 11.15
N LEU A 527 -9.58 -19.88 12.03
CA LEU A 527 -8.15 -19.67 12.26
C LEU A 527 -7.32 -20.04 11.02
N TYR A 528 -7.67 -21.15 10.34
CA TYR A 528 -7.04 -21.54 9.08
C TYR A 528 -7.23 -20.47 7.99
N LEU A 529 -8.44 -19.94 7.84
CA LEU A 529 -8.78 -18.89 6.88
C LEU A 529 -8.03 -17.60 7.19
N LEU A 530 -8.02 -17.16 8.45
CA LEU A 530 -7.32 -15.95 8.89
C LEU A 530 -5.81 -16.08 8.68
N THR A 531 -5.20 -17.21 9.09
CA THR A 531 -3.77 -17.46 8.93
C THR A 531 -3.35 -17.49 7.46
N THR A 532 -4.16 -18.11 6.60
CA THR A 532 -3.91 -18.13 5.15
C THR A 532 -3.98 -16.71 4.56
N ALA A 533 -5.00 -15.94 4.94
CA ALA A 533 -5.17 -14.57 4.45
C ALA A 533 -4.04 -13.63 4.93
N ASP A 534 -3.58 -13.79 6.17
CA ASP A 534 -2.51 -13.02 6.80
C ASP A 534 -1.16 -13.29 6.12
N ILE A 535 -0.73 -14.54 6.00
CA ILE A 535 0.55 -14.88 5.35
C ILE A 535 0.58 -14.39 3.90
N ARG A 536 -0.53 -14.50 3.18
CA ARG A 536 -0.65 -14.00 1.80
C ARG A 536 -0.56 -12.47 1.71
N ALA A 537 -0.99 -11.77 2.76
CA ALA A 537 -0.96 -10.32 2.83
C ALA A 537 0.42 -9.76 3.21
N THR A 538 1.35 -10.59 3.71
CA THR A 538 2.67 -10.13 4.15
C THR A 538 3.55 -9.72 2.97
N SER A 539 3.68 -10.59 1.97
CA SER A 539 4.40 -10.33 0.72
C SER A 539 4.07 -11.46 -0.28
N PRO A 540 4.05 -11.19 -1.60
CA PRO A 540 3.87 -12.23 -2.62
C PRO A 540 4.89 -13.37 -2.55
N LYS A 541 6.08 -13.11 -2.00
CA LYS A 541 7.18 -14.09 -1.87
C LYS A 541 7.07 -14.96 -0.62
N VAL A 542 6.26 -14.60 0.35
CA VAL A 542 6.16 -15.31 1.64
C VAL A 542 5.23 -16.52 1.55
N TRP A 543 4.18 -16.44 0.75
CA TRP A 543 3.28 -17.57 0.50
C TRP A 543 3.90 -18.53 -0.51
N THR A 544 4.18 -19.75 -0.08
CA THR A 544 4.76 -20.81 -0.92
C THR A 544 3.89 -22.06 -0.87
N PRO A 545 3.92 -22.94 -1.90
CA PRO A 545 3.21 -24.23 -1.88
C PRO A 545 3.59 -25.09 -0.67
N TRP A 546 4.84 -25.02 -0.22
CA TRP A 546 5.31 -25.75 0.97
C TRP A 546 4.60 -25.27 2.24
N LYS A 547 4.52 -23.95 2.48
CA LYS A 547 3.79 -23.39 3.63
C LYS A 547 2.29 -23.73 3.57
N ALA A 548 1.71 -23.65 2.38
CA ALA A 548 0.31 -24.05 2.17
C ALA A 548 0.09 -25.50 2.58
N GLY A 549 0.97 -26.41 2.14
CA GLY A 549 0.93 -27.83 2.49
C GLY A 549 1.04 -28.10 3.99
N LEU A 550 1.95 -27.39 4.70
CA LEU A 550 2.08 -27.52 6.16
C LEU A 550 0.81 -27.10 6.90
N LEU A 551 0.23 -25.95 6.53
CA LEU A 551 -1.01 -25.46 7.13
C LEU A 551 -2.18 -26.41 6.86
N GLU A 552 -2.28 -26.93 5.64
CA GLU A 552 -3.34 -27.86 5.25
C GLU A 552 -3.19 -29.21 5.97
N THR A 553 -1.97 -29.71 6.15
CA THR A 553 -1.69 -30.95 6.90
C THR A 553 -2.09 -30.77 8.36
N LEU A 554 -1.66 -29.68 9.02
CA LEU A 554 -2.05 -29.40 10.40
C LEU A 554 -3.57 -29.27 10.54
N TYR A 555 -4.23 -28.59 9.59
CA TYR A 555 -5.68 -28.44 9.56
C TYR A 555 -6.39 -29.79 9.49
N LYS A 556 -6.00 -30.66 8.54
CA LYS A 556 -6.61 -32.00 8.35
C LYS A 556 -6.44 -32.87 9.58
N SER A 557 -5.22 -32.93 10.13
CA SER A 557 -4.96 -33.70 11.36
C SER A 557 -5.77 -33.19 12.56
N ALA A 558 -5.93 -31.86 12.68
CA ALA A 558 -6.77 -31.28 13.72
C ALA A 558 -8.27 -31.56 13.52
N VAL A 559 -8.78 -31.54 12.27
CA VAL A 559 -10.16 -31.91 11.96
C VAL A 559 -10.44 -33.38 12.31
N GLU A 560 -9.54 -34.30 11.95
CA GLU A 560 -9.66 -35.73 12.30
C GLU A 560 -9.77 -35.91 13.82
N ARG A 561 -8.94 -35.17 14.58
CA ARG A 561 -8.95 -35.23 16.04
C ARG A 561 -10.24 -34.66 16.65
N LEU A 562 -10.74 -33.51 16.12
CA LEU A 562 -11.98 -32.87 16.60
C LEU A 562 -13.24 -33.71 16.32
N ASN A 563 -13.29 -34.38 15.17
CA ASN A 563 -14.48 -35.14 14.77
C ASN A 563 -14.67 -36.45 15.53
N GLY A 564 -13.70 -36.86 16.37
CA GLY A 564 -13.85 -38.08 17.20
C GLY A 564 -13.96 -39.38 16.41
N SER A 565 -13.76 -39.36 15.11
CA SER A 565 -13.80 -40.54 14.26
C SER A 565 -12.59 -41.42 14.52
N GLU A 566 -12.76 -42.46 15.32
CA GLU A 566 -11.75 -43.46 15.73
C GLU A 566 -10.71 -43.00 16.76
N ALA A 567 -10.90 -41.93 17.48
CA ALA A 567 -9.91 -41.30 18.31
C ALA A 567 -9.95 -41.70 19.78
N GLU A 568 -10.28 -42.91 20.09
CA GLU A 568 -9.84 -43.53 21.34
C GLU A 568 -8.74 -44.58 21.11
N LYS A 569 -8.11 -44.55 19.95
CA LYS A 569 -6.79 -45.17 19.85
C LYS A 569 -5.79 -44.22 20.47
N SER A 570 -5.46 -44.44 21.74
CA SER A 570 -4.34 -43.71 22.36
C SER A 570 -3.11 -43.88 21.47
N VAL A 571 -2.15 -42.93 21.53
CA VAL A 571 -0.85 -43.05 20.84
C VAL A 571 -0.29 -44.46 21.04
N THR A 572 -0.48 -45.02 22.21
CA THR A 572 -0.14 -46.38 22.56
C THR A 572 -0.84 -47.41 21.67
N SER A 573 -2.16 -47.25 21.40
CA SER A 573 -2.93 -48.17 20.55
C SER A 573 -2.49 -48.10 19.06
N ILE A 574 -2.12 -46.94 18.56
CA ILE A 574 -1.58 -46.77 17.18
C ILE A 574 -0.22 -47.46 17.08
N ILE A 575 0.61 -47.32 18.10
CA ILE A 575 1.93 -47.94 18.17
C ILE A 575 1.76 -49.48 18.30
N ASP A 576 0.84 -49.95 19.11
CA ASP A 576 0.56 -51.38 19.29
C ASP A 576 0.04 -51.99 17.99
N ASP A 577 -0.85 -51.32 17.25
CA ASP A 577 -1.32 -51.78 15.93
C ASP A 577 -0.17 -51.84 14.91
N ARG A 578 0.71 -50.81 14.87
CA ARG A 578 1.91 -50.81 14.00
C ARG A 578 2.90 -51.89 14.39
N ARG A 579 3.14 -52.09 15.67
CA ARG A 579 3.97 -53.21 16.17
C ARG A 579 3.40 -54.55 15.77
N ALA A 580 2.08 -54.74 15.92
CA ALA A 580 1.41 -55.96 15.53
C ALA A 580 1.52 -56.22 14.02
N ARG A 581 1.30 -55.20 13.18
CA ARG A 581 1.47 -55.31 11.73
C ARG A 581 2.93 -55.57 11.34
N ALA A 582 3.87 -54.87 11.96
CA ALA A 582 5.29 -55.08 11.72
C ALA A 582 5.69 -56.52 12.14
N ALA A 583 5.20 -57.01 13.27
CA ALA A 583 5.45 -58.36 13.73
C ALA A 583 4.96 -59.44 12.74
N ALA A 584 3.83 -59.21 12.08
CA ALA A 584 3.28 -60.09 11.04
C ALA A 584 4.11 -60.08 9.74
N LEU A 585 4.89 -59.04 9.49
CA LEU A 585 5.71 -58.86 8.29
C LEU A 585 7.17 -59.27 8.47
N VAL A 586 7.62 -59.44 9.72
CA VAL A 586 9.01 -59.83 10.02
C VAL A 586 9.23 -61.32 9.71
N HIS A 587 10.25 -61.62 8.91
CA HIS A 587 10.65 -62.97 8.58
C HIS A 587 12.05 -63.31 9.13
N GLY A 588 12.20 -64.52 9.64
CA GLY A 588 13.52 -65.04 10.07
C GLY A 588 14.06 -64.49 11.40
N VAL A 589 13.27 -63.71 12.16
CA VAL A 589 13.62 -63.16 13.48
C VAL A 589 12.76 -63.80 14.57
N THR A 590 13.37 -64.25 15.66
CA THR A 590 12.61 -64.79 16.79
C THR A 590 11.85 -63.71 17.55
N ASP A 591 10.70 -64.02 18.14
CA ASP A 591 9.92 -63.06 18.92
C ASP A 591 10.73 -62.44 20.06
N ALA A 592 11.60 -63.23 20.71
CA ALA A 592 12.46 -62.75 21.79
C ALA A 592 13.48 -61.69 21.31
N THR A 593 14.07 -61.89 20.13
CA THR A 593 15.01 -60.93 19.52
C THR A 593 14.28 -59.68 19.10
N ARG A 594 13.12 -59.78 18.48
CA ARG A 594 12.28 -58.68 18.07
C ARG A 594 11.84 -57.82 19.26
N GLU A 595 11.32 -58.45 20.32
CA GLU A 595 10.89 -57.72 21.52
C GLU A 595 12.04 -57.05 22.26
N LYS A 596 13.25 -57.66 22.32
CA LYS A 596 14.43 -57.05 22.89
C LYS A 596 14.76 -55.75 22.12
N PHE A 597 14.77 -55.83 20.80
CA PHE A 597 15.06 -54.69 19.93
C PHE A 597 14.01 -53.58 20.09
N TRP A 598 12.72 -53.90 20.06
CA TRP A 598 11.66 -52.92 20.18
C TRP A 598 11.56 -52.27 21.57
N LYS A 599 12.08 -52.86 22.62
CA LYS A 599 12.19 -52.27 23.96
C LYS A 599 13.22 -51.14 24.01
N GLU A 600 14.21 -51.16 23.16
CA GLU A 600 15.25 -50.14 23.10
C GLU A 600 14.85 -48.93 22.26
N LEU A 601 13.78 -49.02 21.47
CA LEU A 601 13.28 -47.95 20.60
C LEU A 601 12.23 -47.10 21.29
N ASN A 602 12.33 -45.80 21.10
CA ASN A 602 11.36 -44.85 21.66
C ASN A 602 10.04 -44.83 20.86
N LEU A 603 9.00 -44.22 21.45
CA LEU A 603 7.67 -44.09 20.84
C LEU A 603 7.70 -43.34 19.50
N VAL A 604 8.60 -42.34 19.37
CA VAL A 604 8.75 -41.52 18.16
C VAL A 604 9.22 -42.37 16.96
N TYR A 605 10.06 -43.37 17.20
CA TYR A 605 10.48 -44.30 16.14
C TYR A 605 9.27 -45.03 15.51
N PHE A 606 8.40 -45.58 16.35
CA PHE A 606 7.19 -46.31 15.86
C PHE A 606 6.17 -45.38 15.21
N MET A 607 6.20 -44.11 15.51
CA MET A 607 5.33 -43.12 14.87
C MET A 607 5.88 -42.63 13.52
N ARG A 608 7.18 -42.65 13.33
CA ARG A 608 7.84 -42.16 12.09
C ARG A 608 7.93 -43.20 10.99
N HIS A 609 7.97 -44.50 11.34
CA HIS A 609 8.20 -45.57 10.37
C HIS A 609 6.94 -46.36 10.10
N SER A 610 6.75 -46.79 8.84
CA SER A 610 5.67 -47.73 8.47
C SER A 610 5.89 -49.12 9.04
N ALA A 611 4.87 -49.96 9.07
CA ALA A 611 5.00 -51.34 9.54
C ALA A 611 6.03 -52.13 8.71
N GLU A 612 6.10 -51.89 7.41
CA GLU A 612 7.03 -52.49 6.47
C GLU A 612 8.49 -52.03 6.73
N GLU A 613 8.67 -50.75 7.08
CA GLU A 613 10.00 -50.23 7.45
C GLU A 613 10.46 -50.81 8.79
N ILE A 614 9.57 -50.83 9.78
CA ILE A 614 9.88 -51.41 11.10
C ILE A 614 10.25 -52.88 10.99
N ALA A 615 9.52 -53.67 10.17
CA ALA A 615 9.82 -55.07 9.92
C ALA A 615 11.19 -55.22 9.25
N TRP A 616 11.47 -54.46 8.21
CA TRP A 616 12.76 -54.43 7.50
C TRP A 616 13.93 -54.06 8.40
N HIS A 617 13.77 -53.06 9.28
CA HIS A 617 14.79 -52.70 10.27
C HIS A 617 15.05 -53.81 11.26
N ALA A 618 14.00 -54.52 11.72
CA ALA A 618 14.14 -55.65 12.64
C ALA A 618 14.90 -56.82 12.01
N GLU A 619 14.62 -57.15 10.73
CA GLU A 619 15.34 -58.18 9.96
C GLU A 619 16.81 -57.84 9.79
N MET A 620 17.11 -56.60 9.42
CA MET A 620 18.49 -56.12 9.24
C MET A 620 19.32 -56.21 10.51
N LEU A 621 18.74 -55.84 11.64
CA LEU A 621 19.43 -55.83 12.92
C LEU A 621 19.59 -57.23 13.49
N ALA A 622 18.62 -58.17 13.22
CA ALA A 622 18.75 -59.55 13.64
C ALA A 622 19.87 -60.30 12.89
N GLU A 623 20.20 -59.95 11.66
CA GLU A 623 21.36 -60.53 10.93
C GLU A 623 22.72 -60.24 11.62
N ARG A 624 22.80 -59.25 12.51
CA ARG A 624 24.02 -58.83 13.21
C ARG A 624 23.82 -58.56 14.70
N ALA A 625 22.95 -59.30 15.35
CA ALA A 625 22.59 -59.08 16.76
C ALA A 625 23.78 -59.04 17.74
N ASP A 626 24.96 -59.55 17.36
CA ASP A 626 26.15 -59.65 18.19
C ASP A 626 27.29 -58.72 17.72
N SER A 627 27.06 -57.81 16.77
CA SER A 627 28.10 -56.88 16.28
C SER A 627 27.86 -55.46 16.79
N PRO A 628 28.91 -54.78 17.33
CA PRO A 628 28.82 -53.39 17.76
C PRO A 628 28.89 -52.40 16.59
N ASP A 629 29.12 -52.87 15.37
CA ASP A 629 29.30 -52.01 14.21
C ASP A 629 27.97 -51.50 13.64
N PRO A 630 27.92 -50.21 13.19
CA PRO A 630 26.72 -49.65 12.59
C PRO A 630 26.35 -50.36 11.27
N VAL A 631 25.06 -50.65 11.07
CA VAL A 631 24.55 -51.28 9.86
C VAL A 631 23.98 -50.19 8.93
N VAL A 632 24.48 -50.12 7.69
CA VAL A 632 23.99 -49.22 6.67
C VAL A 632 23.48 -50.06 5.49
N ARG A 633 22.21 -49.92 5.17
CA ARG A 633 21.58 -50.54 3.98
C ARG A 633 20.68 -49.54 3.25
N VAL A 634 20.58 -49.71 1.96
CA VAL A 634 19.73 -48.86 1.11
C VAL A 634 18.61 -49.73 0.50
N LYS A 635 17.38 -49.34 0.78
CA LYS A 635 16.19 -49.94 0.13
C LYS A 635 15.77 -49.03 -1.01
N ARG A 636 15.65 -49.55 -2.22
CA ARG A 636 15.04 -48.81 -3.35
C ARG A 636 13.53 -48.76 -3.12
N GLY A 637 12.95 -47.60 -2.92
CA GLY A 637 11.53 -47.41 -2.90
C GLY A 637 10.92 -47.68 -4.28
N THR A 638 9.81 -48.40 -4.34
CA THR A 638 8.94 -48.41 -5.52
C THR A 638 8.28 -47.03 -5.63
N ALA A 639 8.16 -46.49 -6.85
CA ALA A 639 7.66 -45.15 -7.15
C ALA A 639 6.10 -45.07 -6.96
N GLU A 640 5.58 -45.51 -5.86
CA GLU A 640 4.22 -45.29 -5.39
C GLU A 640 4.30 -44.97 -3.90
N GLY A 641 4.56 -43.68 -3.59
CA GLY A 641 4.62 -43.17 -2.25
C GLY A 641 5.05 -41.72 -2.25
#